data_a73a5faa5a1c697578afd04029f2c87b
#
_entry.id   a73a5faa5a1c697578afd04029f2c87b
#
_cell.length_a   1.000
_cell.length_b   1.000
_cell.length_c   1.000
_cell.angle_alpha   90.00
_cell.angle_beta   90.00
_cell.angle_gamma   90.00
#
_symmetry.space_group_name_H-M   'P 1'
#
loop_
_entity.id
_entity.type
_entity.pdbx_description
1 polymer ?
#
loop_
_entity_poly.entity_id
_entity_poly.type
_entity_poly.pdbx_seq_one_letter_code
_entity_poly.pdbx_strand_id
1 'polypeptide(L)'
;MLRIDRDVLWRTLFAFDHDAGAENRSIAEEDAEHAPLATHSSGADQYYELIQHAIASHRQEPLRVMLVQRLGYWLRSDITPVFWQFFDGYDTALRASAATRRKRHAFSLFCCEQLTLAMQFAEEAFTQCVQLASIFDDQIPSTRASARGTMLAELKTKFRCLVFEDFHLKEKFEEVLVIFFSMSFQKFNGKEKFQAFDAQPIRELLVQLEWMGIAEPALLRVLHNQVRRMIHSTCGEDYMETYLGKIEEWACSELLPWLDDLLQTVKHSSTQKWREILSHHVLQEFGTLRISQLFEIIKDYPDSIPALDDLKKCLDRTHQHNELVHEFRRALLSRLLQPGANTSEILDIYVSTIKAFHILDPKGVLLEALSEPVKEYLRKRKDTVRCIVSSLTDDQNGDLFEELRRNNMRLIQQDDDSDDDEDISSDDWEPDPIEADPTKTSRSRSSDDILRILVNIYGSRELFVNEYRMMLADKLLQNLEYNTDRDVQTLELLKLRFGEESLQQCEIMVRDIEDSKRINLNIQSTRAKKAAATTSDAASKPLIHVDATIVSQHFWPPFQGDEFVLHPKVSSDIDEYKKSYEVLRNPRSLAWNPSLGSVQLSIELQGVERDFSVSPLQASIVLHFEGQDQWEVEALAAKLEISDDLLLKHTSVWINHGLLTFSPDRKVLIAVTSFQDARYDNDALMEEMETAVSSDAQEAEDLQMLETYIVGMLSNFGSLPIQRIHNMLSTFARSGAQPYDKTISGLSVILGKLVDKGKLELVAGQYQRAK
;
A
#
# COMPACT_ATOMS: atom_id res chain seq x y z
N MET A 1 4.26 -28.41 -52.18
CA MET A 1 4.18 -27.01 -52.61
C MET A 1 2.94 -26.84 -53.46
N LEU A 2 1.96 -26.12 -52.98
CA LEU A 2 0.81 -25.70 -53.75
C LEU A 2 1.32 -24.65 -54.75
N ARG A 3 1.34 -24.96 -56.06
CA ARG A 3 1.73 -24.01 -57.08
C ARG A 3 0.47 -23.31 -57.55
N ILE A 4 0.58 -21.99 -57.82
CA ILE A 4 -0.49 -21.20 -58.40
C ILE A 4 -0.61 -21.60 -59.87
N ASP A 5 -1.81 -22.06 -60.28
CA ASP A 5 -2.07 -22.40 -61.65
C ASP A 5 -2.32 -21.12 -62.46
N ARG A 6 -1.37 -20.76 -63.31
CA ARG A 6 -1.43 -19.57 -64.19
C ARG A 6 -2.63 -19.65 -65.17
N ASP A 7 -3.00 -20.85 -65.56
CA ASP A 7 -4.12 -21.00 -66.46
C ASP A 7 -5.47 -20.63 -65.81
N VAL A 8 -5.60 -20.82 -64.50
CA VAL A 8 -6.75 -20.36 -63.72
C VAL A 8 -6.82 -18.84 -63.69
N LEU A 9 -5.70 -18.16 -63.48
CA LEU A 9 -5.60 -16.70 -63.49
C LEU A 9 -6.07 -16.15 -64.86
N TRP A 10 -5.53 -16.68 -65.96
CA TRP A 10 -5.91 -16.25 -67.30
C TRP A 10 -7.38 -16.54 -67.64
N ARG A 11 -7.91 -17.71 -67.24
CA ARG A 11 -9.32 -18.02 -67.39
C ARG A 11 -10.20 -17.04 -66.61
N THR A 12 -9.85 -16.68 -65.39
CA THR A 12 -10.63 -15.73 -64.55
C THR A 12 -10.59 -14.32 -65.15
N LEU A 13 -9.45 -13.89 -65.68
CA LEU A 13 -9.31 -12.58 -66.33
C LEU A 13 -10.14 -12.45 -67.60
N PHE A 14 -10.24 -13.53 -68.38
CA PHE A 14 -10.94 -13.53 -69.69
C PHE A 14 -12.27 -14.31 -69.72
N ALA A 15 -12.73 -14.84 -68.59
CA ALA A 15 -14.04 -15.48 -68.47
C ALA A 15 -15.15 -14.43 -68.70
N PHE A 16 -15.88 -14.59 -69.79
CA PHE A 16 -17.11 -13.84 -70.02
C PHE A 16 -18.23 -14.63 -69.37
N ASP A 17 -18.75 -14.12 -68.24
CA ASP A 17 -19.96 -14.69 -67.62
C ASP A 17 -21.23 -14.38 -68.49
N HIS A 18 -21.78 -15.39 -69.11
CA HIS A 18 -23.05 -15.28 -69.88
C HIS A 18 -24.29 -15.09 -68.98
N ASP A 19 -24.11 -15.22 -67.62
CA ASP A 19 -25.23 -15.21 -66.65
C ASP A 19 -25.33 -13.94 -65.80
N ALA A 20 -24.53 -12.92 -66.01
CA ALA A 20 -24.68 -11.65 -65.28
C ALA A 20 -25.79 -10.82 -65.92
N GLY A 21 -26.90 -10.62 -65.19
CA GLY A 21 -28.08 -9.94 -65.61
C GLY A 21 -27.85 -8.61 -66.34
N ALA A 22 -28.70 -8.31 -67.28
CA ALA A 22 -28.60 -7.30 -68.38
C ALA A 22 -28.41 -5.82 -67.91
N GLU A 23 -28.32 -5.51 -66.67
CA GLU A 23 -28.22 -4.12 -66.15
C GLU A 23 -26.81 -3.57 -65.90
N ASN A 24 -25.75 -4.41 -65.93
CA ASN A 24 -24.35 -3.97 -65.67
C ASN A 24 -23.35 -4.32 -66.77
N ARG A 25 -23.77 -4.49 -68.00
CA ARG A 25 -22.86 -4.58 -69.14
C ARG A 25 -22.19 -3.22 -69.34
N SER A 26 -21.02 -3.06 -68.74
CA SER A 26 -20.20 -1.89 -68.96
C SER A 26 -19.77 -1.90 -70.45
N ILE A 27 -19.65 -0.71 -71.00
CA ILE A 27 -19.23 -0.46 -72.43
C ILE A 27 -17.89 -1.16 -72.75
N ALA A 28 -17.09 -1.55 -71.68
CA ALA A 28 -15.82 -2.31 -71.78
C ALA A 28 -16.02 -3.81 -72.15
N GLU A 29 -17.20 -4.41 -71.86
CA GLU A 29 -17.54 -5.79 -72.21
C GLU A 29 -17.93 -5.91 -73.70
N GLU A 30 -18.58 -4.90 -74.30
CA GLU A 30 -18.89 -4.85 -75.72
C GLU A 30 -17.63 -4.75 -76.57
N ASP A 31 -16.59 -4.03 -76.14
CA ASP A 31 -15.35 -3.94 -76.92
C ASP A 31 -14.48 -5.20 -76.76
N ALA A 32 -14.60 -5.96 -75.70
CA ALA A 32 -13.88 -7.23 -75.52
C ALA A 32 -14.53 -8.37 -76.35
N GLU A 33 -15.87 -8.32 -76.61
CA GLU A 33 -16.55 -9.25 -77.53
C GLU A 33 -16.18 -9.04 -78.97
N HIS A 34 -15.71 -7.84 -79.33
CA HIS A 34 -15.39 -7.49 -80.76
C HIS A 34 -13.86 -7.49 -81.03
N ALA A 35 -13.00 -7.78 -80.02
CA ALA A 35 -11.61 -8.01 -80.33
C ALA A 35 -11.40 -9.37 -81.01
N PRO A 36 -10.66 -9.49 -82.10
CA PRO A 36 -10.40 -10.78 -82.74
C PRO A 36 -9.60 -11.67 -81.87
N LEU A 37 -10.24 -12.61 -81.18
CA LEU A 37 -9.60 -13.64 -80.33
C LEU A 37 -8.86 -14.58 -81.29
N ALA A 38 -7.57 -14.37 -81.47
CA ALA A 38 -6.67 -15.31 -82.16
C ALA A 38 -6.58 -16.59 -81.27
N THR A 39 -7.05 -17.70 -81.78
CA THR A 39 -7.28 -18.99 -81.12
C THR A 39 -5.99 -19.71 -80.63
N HIS A 40 -4.75 -19.10 -80.73
CA HIS A 40 -3.50 -19.68 -80.37
C HIS A 40 -2.45 -18.69 -79.73
N SER A 41 -2.89 -17.53 -79.26
CA SER A 41 -1.97 -16.61 -78.52
C SER A 41 -1.85 -16.93 -77.03
N SER A 42 -0.69 -16.69 -76.43
CA SER A 42 -0.54 -16.87 -75.01
C SER A 42 -1.40 -15.84 -74.25
N GLY A 43 -1.85 -16.17 -73.04
CA GLY A 43 -2.71 -15.25 -72.23
C GLY A 43 -2.06 -13.85 -72.07
N ALA A 44 -0.74 -13.75 -72.12
CA ALA A 44 -0.02 -12.48 -72.08
C ALA A 44 -0.18 -11.66 -73.34
N ASP A 45 -0.21 -12.32 -74.52
CA ASP A 45 -0.42 -11.64 -75.82
C ASP A 45 -1.82 -11.06 -75.91
N GLN A 46 -2.84 -11.82 -75.45
CA GLN A 46 -4.25 -11.35 -75.37
C GLN A 46 -4.38 -10.14 -74.43
N TYR A 47 -3.70 -10.16 -73.30
CA TYR A 47 -3.67 -9.04 -72.35
C TYR A 47 -3.05 -7.78 -73.01
N TYR A 48 -1.98 -7.94 -73.75
CA TYR A 48 -1.31 -6.86 -74.47
C TYR A 48 -2.22 -6.26 -75.56
N GLU A 49 -2.89 -7.09 -76.36
CA GLU A 49 -3.88 -6.66 -77.39
C GLU A 49 -5.03 -5.89 -76.78
N LEU A 50 -5.55 -6.34 -75.63
CA LEU A 50 -6.65 -5.70 -74.93
C LEU A 50 -6.25 -4.29 -74.39
N ILE A 51 -5.07 -4.14 -73.88
CA ILE A 51 -4.53 -2.84 -73.47
C ILE A 51 -4.38 -1.90 -74.69
N GLN A 52 -3.80 -2.38 -75.79
CA GLN A 52 -3.63 -1.58 -76.99
C GLN A 52 -5.00 -1.10 -77.61
N HIS A 53 -5.99 -1.97 -77.58
CA HIS A 53 -7.34 -1.62 -78.02
C HIS A 53 -7.96 -0.56 -77.09
N ALA A 54 -7.82 -0.68 -75.77
CA ALA A 54 -8.34 0.29 -74.84
C ALA A 54 -7.59 1.65 -74.95
N ILE A 55 -6.30 1.66 -75.28
CA ILE A 55 -5.56 2.89 -75.56
C ILE A 55 -6.09 3.58 -76.81
N ALA A 56 -6.33 2.80 -77.91
CA ALA A 56 -6.83 3.31 -79.13
C ALA A 56 -8.25 3.86 -78.97
N SER A 57 -9.09 3.26 -78.15
CA SER A 57 -10.47 3.66 -77.86
C SER A 57 -10.65 4.70 -76.78
N HIS A 58 -9.54 5.19 -76.16
CA HIS A 58 -9.54 6.10 -74.98
C HIS A 58 -10.34 5.57 -73.81
N ARG A 59 -10.41 4.26 -73.58
CA ARG A 59 -11.17 3.56 -72.51
C ARG A 59 -10.25 2.94 -71.44
N GLN A 60 -9.16 3.56 -71.16
CA GLN A 60 -8.16 3.03 -70.23
C GLN A 60 -8.64 2.89 -68.80
N GLU A 61 -9.42 3.86 -68.26
CA GLU A 61 -9.96 3.82 -66.89
C GLU A 61 -11.03 2.72 -66.68
N PRO A 62 -12.00 2.56 -67.54
CA PRO A 62 -12.95 1.43 -67.47
C PRO A 62 -12.22 0.07 -67.48
N LEU A 63 -11.22 -0.12 -68.32
CA LEU A 63 -10.43 -1.34 -68.39
C LEU A 63 -9.66 -1.57 -67.08
N ARG A 64 -9.03 -0.54 -66.53
CA ARG A 64 -8.33 -0.62 -65.25
C ARG A 64 -9.27 -1.08 -64.14
N VAL A 65 -10.43 -0.46 -63.99
CA VAL A 65 -11.44 -0.82 -62.98
C VAL A 65 -11.89 -2.27 -63.13
N MET A 66 -12.19 -2.72 -64.36
CA MET A 66 -12.58 -4.09 -64.67
C MET A 66 -11.48 -5.09 -64.28
N LEU A 67 -10.23 -4.82 -64.69
CA LEU A 67 -9.10 -5.69 -64.37
C LEU A 67 -8.84 -5.79 -62.83
N VAL A 68 -8.90 -4.67 -62.14
CA VAL A 68 -8.74 -4.63 -60.69
C VAL A 68 -9.91 -5.38 -59.98
N GLN A 69 -11.11 -5.32 -60.52
CA GLN A 69 -12.25 -6.09 -59.99
C GLN A 69 -12.08 -7.61 -60.23
N ARG A 70 -11.69 -8.02 -61.43
CA ARG A 70 -11.47 -9.45 -61.77
C ARG A 70 -10.28 -10.04 -61.01
N LEU A 71 -9.18 -9.31 -60.90
CA LEU A 71 -8.07 -9.73 -60.06
C LEU A 71 -8.49 -9.82 -58.58
N GLY A 72 -9.32 -8.91 -58.10
CA GLY A 72 -9.90 -8.99 -56.77
C GLY A 72 -10.78 -10.24 -56.58
N TYR A 73 -11.56 -10.63 -57.57
CA TYR A 73 -12.33 -11.87 -57.50
C TYR A 73 -11.43 -13.11 -57.45
N TRP A 74 -10.42 -13.19 -58.31
CA TRP A 74 -9.42 -14.27 -58.28
C TRP A 74 -8.69 -14.36 -56.94
N LEU A 75 -8.29 -13.24 -56.38
CA LEU A 75 -7.65 -13.20 -55.06
C LEU A 75 -8.57 -13.73 -53.96
N ARG A 76 -9.87 -13.40 -54.03
CA ARG A 76 -10.87 -13.83 -53.03
C ARG A 76 -11.25 -15.31 -53.19
N SER A 77 -11.44 -15.81 -54.42
CA SER A 77 -11.92 -17.17 -54.67
C SER A 77 -10.83 -18.24 -54.63
N ASP A 78 -9.63 -17.92 -55.14
CA ASP A 78 -8.59 -18.93 -55.37
C ASP A 78 -7.41 -18.75 -54.43
N ILE A 79 -7.00 -17.53 -54.12
CA ILE A 79 -5.79 -17.28 -53.31
C ILE A 79 -6.08 -17.24 -51.82
N THR A 80 -7.06 -16.46 -51.38
CA THR A 80 -7.37 -16.27 -49.96
C THR A 80 -7.69 -17.60 -49.24
N PRO A 81 -8.53 -18.50 -49.77
CA PRO A 81 -8.82 -19.79 -49.11
C PRO A 81 -7.58 -20.67 -48.95
N VAL A 82 -6.71 -20.73 -49.99
CA VAL A 82 -5.47 -21.54 -49.95
C VAL A 82 -4.45 -20.94 -48.99
N PHE A 83 -4.34 -19.61 -48.93
CA PHE A 83 -3.49 -18.95 -47.93
C PHE A 83 -3.86 -19.34 -46.50
N TRP A 84 -5.16 -19.40 -46.19
CA TRP A 84 -5.63 -19.72 -44.85
C TRP A 84 -5.57 -21.22 -44.52
N GLN A 85 -5.53 -22.14 -45.50
CA GLN A 85 -5.35 -23.57 -45.30
C GLN A 85 -3.98 -23.88 -44.57
N PHE A 86 -2.96 -23.05 -44.76
CA PHE A 86 -1.71 -23.22 -44.04
C PHE A 86 -1.88 -23.05 -42.53
N PHE A 87 -2.94 -22.39 -42.07
CA PHE A 87 -3.23 -22.15 -40.67
C PHE A 87 -4.31 -23.06 -40.06
N ASP A 88 -4.88 -23.99 -40.82
CA ASP A 88 -5.96 -24.90 -40.36
C ASP A 88 -5.54 -25.81 -39.20
N GLY A 89 -4.26 -26.20 -39.15
CA GLY A 89 -3.68 -27.01 -38.09
C GLY A 89 -3.35 -26.26 -36.78
N TYR A 90 -3.45 -24.93 -36.76
CA TYR A 90 -3.01 -24.09 -35.65
C TYR A 90 -3.70 -24.43 -34.32
N ASP A 91 -5.03 -24.47 -34.28
CA ASP A 91 -5.81 -24.70 -33.06
C ASP A 91 -5.58 -26.08 -32.46
N THR A 92 -5.40 -27.11 -33.30
CA THR A 92 -5.09 -28.49 -32.87
C THR A 92 -3.67 -28.60 -32.29
N ALA A 93 -2.70 -27.96 -32.95
CA ALA A 93 -1.31 -27.92 -32.52
C ALA A 93 -1.15 -27.08 -31.24
N LEU A 94 -1.89 -25.97 -31.09
CA LEU A 94 -1.92 -25.16 -29.90
C LEU A 94 -2.39 -25.95 -28.68
N ARG A 95 -3.49 -26.67 -28.79
CA ARG A 95 -4.01 -27.56 -27.71
C ARG A 95 -3.02 -28.65 -27.33
N ALA A 96 -2.33 -29.25 -28.29
CA ALA A 96 -1.33 -30.27 -28.07
C ALA A 96 -0.04 -29.72 -27.41
N SER A 97 0.25 -28.42 -27.58
CA SER A 97 1.45 -27.76 -27.06
C SER A 97 1.42 -27.46 -25.54
N ALA A 98 0.23 -27.40 -24.95
CA ALA A 98 0.02 -27.00 -23.56
C ALA A 98 0.74 -27.92 -22.52
N ALA A 99 1.05 -29.17 -22.87
CA ALA A 99 1.47 -30.20 -21.93
C ALA A 99 2.92 -30.13 -21.48
N THR A 100 3.88 -29.67 -22.31
CA THR A 100 5.32 -29.62 -21.95
C THR A 100 6.09 -28.54 -22.71
N ARG A 101 7.20 -28.04 -22.09
CA ARG A 101 8.09 -27.04 -22.71
C ARG A 101 8.66 -27.46 -24.06
N ARG A 102 8.95 -28.78 -24.24
CA ARG A 102 9.47 -29.35 -25.51
C ARG A 102 8.40 -29.30 -26.61
N LYS A 103 7.13 -29.57 -26.26
CA LYS A 103 6.00 -29.48 -27.20
C LYS A 103 5.73 -28.03 -27.62
N ARG A 104 5.88 -27.07 -26.72
CA ARG A 104 5.75 -25.63 -27.04
C ARG A 104 6.81 -25.18 -28.06
N HIS A 105 8.05 -25.63 -27.90
CA HIS A 105 9.10 -25.30 -28.87
C HIS A 105 8.84 -25.92 -30.24
N ALA A 106 8.41 -27.18 -30.31
CA ALA A 106 8.02 -27.84 -31.57
C ALA A 106 6.83 -27.13 -32.24
N PHE A 107 5.86 -26.68 -31.46
CA PHE A 107 4.75 -25.85 -31.94
C PHE A 107 5.21 -24.52 -32.53
N SER A 108 6.13 -23.82 -31.86
CA SER A 108 6.66 -22.56 -32.38
C SER A 108 7.40 -22.74 -33.72
N LEU A 109 8.18 -23.81 -33.87
CA LEU A 109 8.84 -24.15 -35.14
C LEU A 109 7.81 -24.47 -36.22
N PHE A 110 6.82 -25.28 -35.92
CA PHE A 110 5.72 -25.60 -36.85
C PHE A 110 5.01 -24.33 -37.33
N CYS A 111 4.66 -23.40 -36.42
CA CYS A 111 4.02 -22.14 -36.79
C CYS A 111 4.91 -21.29 -37.72
N CYS A 112 6.20 -21.25 -37.50
CA CYS A 112 7.13 -20.50 -38.35
C CYS A 112 7.30 -21.17 -39.74
N GLU A 113 7.32 -22.50 -39.81
CA GLU A 113 7.35 -23.23 -41.08
C GLU A 113 6.09 -22.97 -41.90
N GLN A 114 4.91 -23.05 -41.28
CA GLN A 114 3.63 -22.77 -41.96
C GLN A 114 3.56 -21.32 -42.43
N LEU A 115 4.01 -20.36 -41.56
CA LEU A 115 4.10 -18.95 -41.95
C LEU A 115 5.02 -18.74 -43.14
N THR A 116 6.18 -19.40 -43.19
CA THR A 116 7.11 -19.29 -44.32
C THR A 116 6.47 -19.76 -45.62
N LEU A 117 5.79 -20.91 -45.58
CA LEU A 117 5.09 -21.46 -46.74
C LEU A 117 3.92 -20.57 -47.22
N ALA A 118 3.15 -20.04 -46.26
CA ALA A 118 2.03 -19.11 -46.54
C ALA A 118 2.54 -17.80 -47.18
N MET A 119 3.61 -17.26 -46.65
CA MET A 119 4.22 -16.01 -47.14
C MET A 119 4.86 -16.19 -48.53
N GLN A 120 5.52 -17.30 -48.79
CA GLN A 120 6.05 -17.65 -50.13
C GLN A 120 4.91 -17.79 -51.15
N PHE A 121 3.80 -18.46 -50.79
CA PHE A 121 2.62 -18.56 -51.62
C PHE A 121 2.00 -17.18 -51.91
N ALA A 122 1.89 -16.32 -50.88
CA ALA A 122 1.40 -14.95 -51.08
C ALA A 122 2.33 -14.10 -51.95
N GLU A 123 3.65 -14.29 -51.87
CA GLU A 123 4.63 -13.64 -52.75
C GLU A 123 4.45 -14.05 -54.22
N GLU A 124 4.25 -15.36 -54.45
CA GLU A 124 4.04 -15.88 -55.82
C GLU A 124 2.78 -15.27 -56.44
N ALA A 125 1.65 -15.23 -55.69
CA ALA A 125 0.42 -14.57 -56.11
C ALA A 125 0.62 -13.05 -56.36
N PHE A 126 1.32 -12.40 -55.44
CA PHE A 126 1.58 -10.97 -55.55
C PHE A 126 2.47 -10.63 -56.73
N THR A 127 3.49 -11.45 -57.00
CA THR A 127 4.39 -11.28 -58.18
C THR A 127 3.63 -11.35 -59.48
N GLN A 128 2.63 -12.26 -59.61
CA GLN A 128 1.76 -12.31 -60.79
C GLN A 128 0.93 -11.04 -60.93
N CYS A 129 0.34 -10.53 -59.84
CA CYS A 129 -0.40 -9.27 -59.85
C CYS A 129 0.48 -8.08 -60.27
N VAL A 130 1.75 -8.02 -59.77
CA VAL A 130 2.70 -6.98 -60.07
C VAL A 130 3.11 -7.02 -61.54
N GLN A 131 3.35 -8.21 -62.11
CA GLN A 131 3.65 -8.35 -63.53
C GLN A 131 2.53 -7.81 -64.41
N LEU A 132 1.29 -8.13 -64.09
CA LEU A 132 0.13 -7.62 -64.86
C LEU A 132 -0.06 -6.11 -64.71
N ALA A 133 0.13 -5.58 -63.48
CA ALA A 133 0.02 -4.14 -63.23
C ALA A 133 1.12 -3.35 -63.92
N SER A 134 2.38 -3.86 -63.91
CA SER A 134 3.51 -3.19 -64.56
C SER A 134 3.35 -3.11 -66.07
N ILE A 135 2.88 -4.19 -66.71
CA ILE A 135 2.55 -4.18 -68.14
C ILE A 135 1.48 -3.11 -68.48
N PHE A 136 0.47 -2.95 -67.62
CA PHE A 136 -0.56 -1.94 -67.79
C PHE A 136 -0.03 -0.51 -67.58
N ASP A 137 0.68 -0.28 -66.48
CA ASP A 137 1.21 1.05 -66.12
C ASP A 137 2.30 1.53 -67.11
N ASP A 138 3.12 0.63 -67.68
CA ASP A 138 4.16 0.95 -68.64
C ASP A 138 3.60 1.39 -70.00
N GLN A 139 2.40 0.89 -70.41
CA GLN A 139 1.80 1.24 -71.70
C GLN A 139 1.00 2.56 -71.67
N ILE A 140 0.72 3.10 -70.48
CA ILE A 140 -0.09 4.33 -70.33
C ILE A 140 0.87 5.51 -70.06
N PRO A 141 0.91 6.52 -70.95
CA PRO A 141 1.80 7.68 -70.76
C PRO A 141 1.45 8.44 -69.49
N SER A 142 2.47 8.68 -68.66
CA SER A 142 2.40 9.17 -67.25
C SER A 142 1.81 10.59 -67.07
N THR A 143 1.44 11.30 -68.12
CA THR A 143 0.87 12.66 -68.04
C THR A 143 -0.55 12.77 -67.42
N ARG A 144 -1.28 11.67 -67.31
CA ARG A 144 -2.61 11.63 -66.67
C ARG A 144 -2.69 10.75 -65.38
N ALA A 145 -1.67 9.96 -65.07
CA ALA A 145 -1.65 9.04 -63.94
C ALA A 145 -1.40 9.76 -62.57
N SER A 146 -0.99 11.02 -62.57
CA SER A 146 -0.63 11.75 -61.37
C SER A 146 -1.73 12.07 -60.39
N ALA A 147 -3.02 11.94 -60.82
CA ALA A 147 -4.17 12.34 -59.97
C ALA A 147 -4.87 11.17 -59.22
N ARG A 148 -4.68 9.89 -59.62
CA ARG A 148 -5.44 8.76 -59.05
C ARG A 148 -4.63 7.55 -58.59
N GLY A 149 -3.31 7.62 -58.57
CA GLY A 149 -2.46 6.48 -58.22
C GLY A 149 -2.25 5.47 -59.35
N THR A 150 -1.20 4.64 -59.24
CA THR A 150 -0.91 3.57 -60.21
C THR A 150 -1.80 2.35 -59.97
N MET A 151 -2.06 1.53 -61.00
CA MET A 151 -2.79 0.25 -60.84
C MET A 151 -2.13 -0.65 -59.83
N LEU A 152 -0.80 -0.63 -59.75
CA LEU A 152 -0.03 -1.36 -58.77
C LEU A 152 -0.37 -0.97 -57.34
N ALA A 153 -0.51 0.32 -57.01
CA ALA A 153 -0.83 0.79 -55.67
C ALA A 153 -2.26 0.36 -55.25
N GLU A 154 -3.21 0.38 -56.18
CA GLU A 154 -4.58 -0.07 -55.95
C GLU A 154 -4.63 -1.58 -55.70
N LEU A 155 -3.89 -2.39 -56.46
CA LEU A 155 -3.81 -3.84 -56.30
C LEU A 155 -3.13 -4.24 -54.98
N LYS A 156 -2.08 -3.55 -54.61
CA LYS A 156 -1.45 -3.78 -53.30
C LYS A 156 -2.41 -3.59 -52.14
N THR A 157 -3.19 -2.48 -52.18
CA THR A 157 -4.21 -2.20 -51.18
C THR A 157 -5.31 -3.24 -51.15
N LYS A 158 -5.83 -3.62 -52.37
CA LYS A 158 -6.85 -4.67 -52.48
C LYS A 158 -6.35 -6.03 -52.01
N PHE A 159 -5.13 -6.43 -52.41
CA PHE A 159 -4.54 -7.70 -51.96
C PHE A 159 -4.51 -7.81 -50.45
N ARG A 160 -4.01 -6.78 -49.76
CA ARG A 160 -4.01 -6.71 -48.33
C ARG A 160 -5.41 -6.77 -47.71
N CYS A 161 -6.36 -5.98 -48.23
CA CYS A 161 -7.72 -5.96 -47.69
C CYS A 161 -8.46 -7.29 -47.88
N LEU A 162 -8.30 -7.97 -48.99
CA LEU A 162 -8.98 -9.23 -49.30
C LEU A 162 -8.43 -10.40 -48.49
N VAL A 163 -7.10 -10.51 -48.35
CA VAL A 163 -6.49 -11.58 -47.55
C VAL A 163 -6.89 -11.48 -46.09
N PHE A 164 -7.01 -10.27 -45.55
CA PHE A 164 -7.31 -10.01 -44.14
C PHE A 164 -8.72 -9.45 -43.91
N GLU A 165 -9.68 -9.84 -44.76
CA GLU A 165 -11.09 -9.44 -44.65
C GLU A 165 -11.77 -10.04 -43.41
N ASP A 166 -11.41 -11.29 -43.04
CA ASP A 166 -11.95 -11.98 -41.86
C ASP A 166 -11.13 -11.61 -40.62
N PHE A 167 -11.83 -11.02 -39.63
CA PHE A 167 -11.22 -10.59 -38.37
C PHE A 167 -10.61 -11.74 -37.57
N HIS A 168 -11.28 -12.90 -37.49
CA HIS A 168 -10.78 -14.05 -36.74
C HIS A 168 -9.52 -14.68 -37.35
N LEU A 169 -9.46 -14.71 -38.68
CA LEU A 169 -8.29 -15.21 -39.39
C LEU A 169 -7.12 -14.24 -39.23
N LYS A 170 -7.38 -12.94 -39.29
CA LYS A 170 -6.38 -11.91 -39.01
C LYS A 170 -5.81 -12.04 -37.63
N GLU A 171 -6.62 -12.27 -36.58
CA GLU A 171 -6.18 -12.48 -35.20
C GLU A 171 -5.27 -13.71 -35.09
N LYS A 172 -5.61 -14.83 -35.76
CA LYS A 172 -4.73 -16.01 -35.81
C LYS A 172 -3.37 -15.71 -36.48
N PHE A 173 -3.35 -14.92 -37.53
CA PHE A 173 -2.14 -14.50 -38.20
C PHE A 173 -1.29 -13.63 -37.28
N GLU A 174 -1.89 -12.69 -36.55
CA GLU A 174 -1.20 -11.89 -35.56
C GLU A 174 -0.57 -12.76 -34.44
N GLU A 175 -1.28 -13.79 -33.94
CA GLU A 175 -0.74 -14.72 -32.96
C GLU A 175 0.48 -15.51 -33.50
N VAL A 176 0.42 -15.97 -34.74
CA VAL A 176 1.57 -16.64 -35.39
C VAL A 176 2.75 -15.69 -35.55
N LEU A 177 2.50 -14.43 -35.90
CA LEU A 177 3.53 -13.39 -35.98
C LEU A 177 4.16 -13.09 -34.59
N VAL A 178 3.37 -13.10 -33.50
CA VAL A 178 3.90 -13.00 -32.12
C VAL A 178 4.88 -14.14 -31.83
N ILE A 179 4.56 -15.36 -32.24
CA ILE A 179 5.46 -16.50 -32.09
C ILE A 179 6.74 -16.30 -32.91
N PHE A 180 6.58 -15.88 -34.17
CA PHE A 180 7.71 -15.60 -35.07
C PHE A 180 8.67 -14.54 -34.51
N PHE A 181 8.16 -13.38 -34.10
CA PHE A 181 9.00 -12.31 -33.55
C PHE A 181 9.64 -12.71 -32.23
N SER A 182 8.91 -13.46 -31.39
CA SER A 182 9.48 -13.99 -30.13
C SER A 182 10.66 -14.94 -30.40
N MET A 183 10.58 -15.81 -31.42
CA MET A 183 11.67 -16.70 -31.82
C MET A 183 12.84 -15.92 -32.44
N SER A 184 12.56 -14.93 -33.26
CA SER A 184 13.55 -14.04 -33.86
C SER A 184 14.38 -13.34 -32.79
N PHE A 185 13.74 -12.79 -31.76
CA PHE A 185 14.42 -12.17 -30.61
C PHE A 185 15.27 -13.17 -29.82
N GLN A 186 14.78 -14.39 -29.60
CA GLN A 186 15.53 -15.43 -28.89
C GLN A 186 16.75 -15.92 -29.69
N LYS A 187 16.67 -15.93 -31.02
CA LYS A 187 17.81 -16.23 -31.91
C LYS A 187 18.87 -15.11 -31.83
N PHE A 188 18.42 -13.85 -31.91
CA PHE A 188 19.28 -12.67 -31.82
C PHE A 188 20.09 -12.69 -30.52
N ASN A 189 19.49 -13.07 -29.41
CA ASN A 189 20.16 -13.16 -28.10
C ASN A 189 21.00 -14.45 -27.92
N GLY A 190 21.40 -15.10 -29.00
CA GLY A 190 22.39 -16.17 -28.98
C GLY A 190 21.94 -17.49 -28.32
N LYS A 191 20.63 -17.76 -28.16
CA LYS A 191 20.17 -19.03 -27.62
C LYS A 191 20.35 -20.15 -28.65
N GLU A 192 21.32 -21.02 -28.44
CA GLU A 192 21.74 -22.13 -29.33
C GLU A 192 20.58 -22.98 -29.91
N LYS A 193 19.48 -23.11 -29.20
CA LYS A 193 18.32 -23.91 -29.63
C LYS A 193 17.60 -23.34 -30.85
N PHE A 194 17.84 -22.10 -31.23
CA PHE A 194 17.15 -21.39 -32.30
C PHE A 194 18.04 -21.07 -33.51
N GLN A 195 19.27 -21.55 -33.54
CA GLN A 195 20.23 -21.28 -34.62
C GLN A 195 19.72 -21.77 -36.00
N ALA A 196 18.93 -22.83 -36.04
CA ALA A 196 18.38 -23.37 -37.32
C ALA A 196 17.23 -22.53 -37.88
N PHE A 197 16.66 -21.59 -37.12
CA PHE A 197 15.56 -20.73 -37.56
C PHE A 197 16.11 -19.52 -38.33
N ASP A 198 15.63 -19.30 -39.56
CA ASP A 198 15.96 -18.11 -40.33
C ASP A 198 14.79 -17.14 -40.41
N ALA A 199 14.98 -15.93 -39.90
CA ALA A 199 13.94 -14.90 -39.86
C ALA A 199 13.95 -14.00 -41.12
N GLN A 200 15.05 -14.03 -41.87
CA GLN A 200 15.29 -13.09 -42.99
C GLN A 200 14.26 -13.21 -44.11
N PRO A 201 13.90 -14.42 -44.61
CA PRO A 201 12.94 -14.56 -45.71
C PRO A 201 11.55 -13.98 -45.39
N ILE A 202 11.04 -14.24 -44.19
CA ILE A 202 9.72 -13.76 -43.77
C ILE A 202 9.74 -12.22 -43.65
N ARG A 203 10.82 -11.66 -43.11
CA ARG A 203 11.00 -10.21 -43.00
C ARG A 203 10.99 -9.51 -44.36
N GLU A 204 11.76 -10.02 -45.33
CA GLU A 204 11.81 -9.50 -46.69
C GLU A 204 10.41 -9.54 -47.34
N LEU A 205 9.69 -10.64 -47.18
CA LEU A 205 8.34 -10.80 -47.71
C LEU A 205 7.33 -9.84 -47.06
N LEU A 206 7.38 -9.62 -45.73
CA LEU A 206 6.52 -8.65 -45.07
C LEU A 206 6.69 -7.22 -45.62
N VAL A 207 7.96 -6.87 -45.95
CA VAL A 207 8.25 -5.56 -46.53
C VAL A 207 7.80 -5.49 -47.99
N GLN A 208 8.06 -6.51 -48.82
CA GLN A 208 7.69 -6.55 -50.21
C GLN A 208 6.15 -6.49 -50.40
N LEU A 209 5.42 -7.21 -49.57
CA LEU A 209 3.97 -7.23 -49.56
C LEU A 209 3.32 -5.99 -48.93
N GLU A 210 4.13 -5.09 -48.30
CA GLU A 210 3.63 -3.94 -47.51
C GLU A 210 2.72 -4.34 -46.34
N TRP A 211 2.96 -5.54 -45.74
CA TRP A 211 2.18 -6.08 -44.62
C TRP A 211 2.77 -5.72 -43.24
N MET A 212 3.80 -4.89 -43.21
CA MET A 212 4.39 -4.42 -41.94
C MET A 212 3.36 -3.76 -41.04
N GLY A 213 2.40 -3.00 -41.58
CA GLY A 213 1.33 -2.39 -40.79
C GLY A 213 0.36 -3.40 -40.15
N ILE A 214 0.26 -4.62 -40.71
CA ILE A 214 -0.50 -5.74 -40.09
C ILE A 214 0.36 -6.45 -39.04
N ALA A 215 1.67 -6.49 -39.23
CA ALA A 215 2.61 -7.11 -38.30
C ALA A 215 2.94 -6.23 -37.07
N GLU A 216 2.72 -4.92 -37.15
CA GLU A 216 3.02 -3.95 -36.11
C GLU A 216 2.36 -4.28 -34.75
N PRO A 217 1.05 -4.61 -34.65
CA PRO A 217 0.42 -4.99 -33.39
C PRO A 217 1.08 -6.22 -32.76
N ALA A 218 1.45 -7.22 -33.56
CA ALA A 218 2.13 -8.43 -33.11
C ALA A 218 3.55 -8.09 -32.58
N LEU A 219 4.28 -7.23 -33.26
CA LEU A 219 5.59 -6.75 -32.83
C LEU A 219 5.51 -5.99 -31.51
N LEU A 220 4.54 -5.07 -31.35
CA LEU A 220 4.30 -4.34 -30.11
C LEU A 220 3.96 -5.27 -28.94
N ARG A 221 3.14 -6.30 -29.18
CA ARG A 221 2.85 -7.35 -28.17
C ARG A 221 4.12 -8.07 -27.71
N VAL A 222 5.02 -8.38 -28.63
CA VAL A 222 6.30 -9.04 -28.29
C VAL A 222 7.19 -8.11 -27.49
N LEU A 223 7.35 -6.87 -27.90
CA LEU A 223 8.11 -5.84 -27.19
C LEU A 223 7.60 -5.68 -25.76
N HIS A 224 6.29 -5.47 -25.59
CA HIS A 224 5.65 -5.38 -24.29
C HIS A 224 5.92 -6.60 -23.41
N ASN A 225 5.74 -7.82 -23.95
CA ASN A 225 5.98 -9.05 -23.22
C ASN A 225 7.45 -9.25 -22.82
N GLN A 226 8.41 -8.82 -23.65
CA GLN A 226 9.83 -8.92 -23.33
C GLN A 226 10.23 -7.91 -22.27
N VAL A 227 9.78 -6.65 -22.39
CA VAL A 227 10.01 -5.60 -21.39
C VAL A 227 9.44 -6.04 -20.04
N ARG A 228 8.20 -6.47 -20.00
CA ARG A 228 7.54 -6.92 -18.78
C ARG A 228 8.26 -8.11 -18.14
N ARG A 229 8.69 -9.10 -18.94
CA ARG A 229 9.47 -10.24 -18.41
C ARG A 229 10.81 -9.81 -17.84
N MET A 230 11.51 -8.89 -18.52
CA MET A 230 12.79 -8.38 -18.05
C MET A 230 12.62 -7.63 -16.73
N ILE A 231 11.64 -6.73 -16.64
CA ILE A 231 11.32 -6.00 -15.42
C ILE A 231 11.06 -6.97 -14.26
N HIS A 232 10.14 -7.92 -14.43
CA HIS A 232 9.83 -8.89 -13.36
C HIS A 232 10.99 -9.82 -12.99
N SER A 233 11.86 -10.17 -13.95
CA SER A 233 13.01 -11.05 -13.66
C SER A 233 14.18 -10.32 -13.01
N THR A 234 14.30 -9.01 -13.23
CA THR A 234 15.44 -8.20 -12.75
C THR A 234 15.17 -7.61 -11.38
N CYS A 235 13.99 -6.99 -11.17
CA CYS A 235 13.67 -6.32 -9.91
C CYS A 235 12.74 -7.13 -8.99
N GLY A 236 11.83 -7.97 -9.52
CA GLY A 236 10.93 -8.78 -8.69
C GLY A 236 10.30 -8.00 -7.53
N GLU A 237 10.56 -8.47 -6.30
CA GLU A 237 10.15 -7.85 -5.03
C GLU A 237 11.35 -7.23 -4.28
N ASP A 238 12.44 -6.93 -4.96
CA ASP A 238 13.60 -6.28 -4.36
C ASP A 238 13.50 -4.75 -4.52
N TYR A 239 13.66 -4.04 -3.40
CA TYR A 239 13.52 -2.59 -3.29
C TYR A 239 14.81 -1.89 -2.86
N MET A 240 15.87 -2.65 -2.55
CA MET A 240 17.11 -2.14 -1.95
C MET A 240 18.06 -1.49 -2.95
N GLU A 241 17.91 -1.80 -4.24
CA GLU A 241 18.78 -1.30 -5.31
C GLU A 241 18.01 -0.53 -6.39
N THR A 242 18.73 0.29 -7.14
CA THR A 242 18.21 0.94 -8.36
C THR A 242 18.29 -0.01 -9.53
N TYR A 243 17.18 -0.24 -10.20
CA TYR A 243 17.07 -1.19 -11.32
C TYR A 243 16.77 -0.52 -12.66
N LEU A 244 16.24 0.69 -12.64
CA LEU A 244 15.82 1.39 -13.86
C LEU A 244 16.97 1.51 -14.86
N GLY A 245 18.16 1.93 -14.43
CA GLY A 245 19.32 2.06 -15.29
C GLY A 245 19.76 0.73 -15.94
N LYS A 246 19.70 -0.38 -15.18
CA LYS A 246 20.01 -1.73 -15.68
C LYS A 246 19.04 -2.17 -16.78
N ILE A 247 17.75 -1.82 -16.64
CA ILE A 247 16.69 -2.17 -17.60
C ILE A 247 16.80 -1.30 -18.86
N GLU A 248 17.07 0.01 -18.70
CA GLU A 248 17.30 0.91 -19.83
C GLU A 248 18.55 0.48 -20.63
N GLU A 249 19.65 0.10 -19.96
CA GLU A 249 20.86 -0.43 -20.60
C GLU A 249 20.57 -1.71 -21.38
N TRP A 250 19.82 -2.65 -20.79
CA TRP A 250 19.37 -3.86 -21.48
C TRP A 250 18.53 -3.53 -22.73
N ALA A 251 17.58 -2.60 -22.62
CA ALA A 251 16.74 -2.20 -23.74
C ALA A 251 17.58 -1.59 -24.88
N CYS A 252 18.61 -0.81 -24.53
CA CYS A 252 19.52 -0.21 -25.51
C CYS A 252 20.52 -1.22 -26.11
N SER A 253 20.96 -2.22 -25.37
CA SER A 253 21.99 -3.17 -25.81
C SER A 253 21.42 -4.39 -26.54
N GLU A 254 20.24 -4.88 -26.16
CA GLU A 254 19.65 -6.09 -26.71
C GLU A 254 18.42 -5.83 -27.58
N LEU A 255 17.46 -5.00 -27.09
CA LEU A 255 16.17 -4.86 -27.72
C LEU A 255 16.20 -3.91 -28.93
N LEU A 256 16.88 -2.76 -28.80
CA LEU A 256 17.03 -1.81 -29.89
C LEU A 256 17.82 -2.37 -31.09
N PRO A 257 18.99 -3.04 -30.91
CA PRO A 257 19.71 -3.60 -32.04
C PRO A 257 18.92 -4.70 -32.76
N TRP A 258 18.14 -5.51 -32.03
CA TRP A 258 17.24 -6.49 -32.65
C TRP A 258 16.15 -5.81 -33.48
N LEU A 259 15.58 -4.72 -32.95
CA LEU A 259 14.56 -3.95 -33.65
C LEU A 259 15.12 -3.25 -34.90
N ASP A 260 16.34 -2.72 -34.78
CA ASP A 260 17.05 -2.13 -35.92
C ASP A 260 17.37 -3.17 -36.99
N ASP A 261 17.84 -4.35 -36.63
CA ASP A 261 18.03 -5.46 -37.58
C ASP A 261 16.74 -5.85 -38.28
N LEU A 262 15.63 -5.86 -37.55
CA LEU A 262 14.32 -6.20 -38.07
C LEU A 262 13.77 -5.11 -39.03
N LEU A 263 14.05 -3.83 -38.78
CA LEU A 263 13.55 -2.68 -39.52
C LEU A 263 14.54 -2.09 -40.51
N GLN A 264 15.75 -2.66 -40.70
CA GLN A 264 16.83 -2.15 -41.54
C GLN A 264 16.42 -1.81 -42.99
N THR A 265 15.33 -2.39 -43.48
CA THR A 265 14.81 -2.11 -44.85
C THR A 265 13.92 -0.87 -44.90
N VAL A 266 13.54 -0.29 -43.74
CA VAL A 266 12.72 0.91 -43.66
C VAL A 266 13.58 2.10 -43.30
N LYS A 267 13.69 3.05 -44.21
CA LYS A 267 14.57 4.28 -44.19
C LYS A 267 14.93 4.79 -42.79
N HIS A 268 16.20 5.19 -42.63
CA HIS A 268 16.92 5.68 -41.42
C HIS A 268 16.19 6.65 -40.44
N SER A 269 15.06 7.20 -40.80
CA SER A 269 14.25 8.09 -39.96
C SER A 269 13.43 7.37 -38.86
N SER A 270 13.37 6.04 -38.90
CA SER A 270 12.49 5.26 -38.01
C SER A 270 13.14 4.90 -36.67
N THR A 271 14.47 4.68 -36.64
CA THR A 271 15.18 4.16 -35.47
C THR A 271 15.11 5.09 -34.24
N GLN A 272 15.23 6.40 -34.47
CA GLN A 272 15.16 7.38 -33.37
C GLN A 272 13.79 7.39 -32.71
N LYS A 273 12.72 7.33 -33.52
CA LYS A 273 11.33 7.27 -32.98
C LYS A 273 11.08 6.01 -32.18
N TRP A 274 11.58 4.87 -32.64
CA TRP A 274 11.44 3.61 -31.90
C TRP A 274 12.21 3.62 -30.58
N ARG A 275 13.37 4.28 -30.55
CA ARG A 275 14.15 4.46 -29.31
C ARG A 275 13.33 5.24 -28.27
N GLU A 276 12.73 6.36 -28.66
CA GLU A 276 11.91 7.19 -27.78
C GLU A 276 10.66 6.46 -27.30
N ILE A 277 9.94 5.77 -28.20
CA ILE A 277 8.77 4.96 -27.87
C ILE A 277 9.14 3.84 -26.89
N LEU A 278 10.23 3.13 -27.16
CA LEU A 278 10.67 2.02 -26.31
C LEU A 278 11.12 2.51 -24.93
N SER A 279 11.90 3.59 -24.87
CA SER A 279 12.31 4.18 -23.59
C SER A 279 11.10 4.61 -22.76
N HIS A 280 10.13 5.30 -23.36
CA HIS A 280 8.89 5.67 -22.70
C HIS A 280 8.09 4.44 -22.23
N HIS A 281 8.01 3.41 -23.06
CA HIS A 281 7.30 2.18 -22.71
C HIS A 281 7.97 1.43 -21.55
N VAL A 282 9.30 1.36 -21.50
CA VAL A 282 10.05 0.77 -20.37
C VAL A 282 9.76 1.53 -19.09
N LEU A 283 9.79 2.87 -19.12
CA LEU A 283 9.50 3.70 -17.96
C LEU A 283 8.05 3.52 -17.48
N GLN A 284 7.09 3.43 -18.41
CA GLN A 284 5.69 3.23 -18.09
C GLN A 284 5.43 1.88 -17.42
N GLU A 285 5.94 0.77 -18.00
CA GLU A 285 5.77 -0.57 -17.43
C GLU A 285 6.48 -0.73 -16.07
N PHE A 286 7.68 -0.16 -15.94
CA PHE A 286 8.41 -0.17 -14.67
C PHE A 286 7.69 0.67 -13.62
N GLY A 287 7.21 1.86 -13.99
CA GLY A 287 6.41 2.73 -13.13
C GLY A 287 5.14 2.04 -12.64
N THR A 288 4.37 1.40 -13.53
CA THR A 288 3.17 0.64 -13.18
C THR A 288 3.47 -0.49 -12.19
N LEU A 289 4.58 -1.23 -12.37
CA LEU A 289 5.00 -2.25 -11.40
C LEU A 289 5.30 -1.63 -10.05
N ARG A 290 6.14 -0.58 -9.98
CA ARG A 290 6.51 0.07 -8.71
C ARG A 290 5.32 0.74 -8.02
N ILE A 291 4.40 1.32 -8.77
CA ILE A 291 3.11 1.84 -8.23
C ILE A 291 2.33 0.73 -7.54
N SER A 292 2.22 -0.46 -8.15
CA SER A 292 1.51 -1.59 -7.54
C SER A 292 2.19 -2.12 -6.26
N GLN A 293 3.51 -1.95 -6.15
CA GLN A 293 4.34 -2.37 -5.02
C GLN A 293 4.55 -1.26 -3.97
N LEU A 294 4.07 -0.04 -4.22
CA LEU A 294 4.40 1.14 -3.42
C LEU A 294 4.08 0.97 -1.93
N PHE A 295 3.03 0.25 -1.58
CA PHE A 295 2.69 -0.01 -0.18
C PHE A 295 3.79 -0.82 0.56
N GLU A 296 4.34 -1.86 -0.09
CA GLU A 296 5.45 -2.65 0.47
C GLU A 296 6.75 -1.83 0.50
N ILE A 297 7.00 -1.03 -0.54
CA ILE A 297 8.16 -0.11 -0.59
C ILE A 297 8.13 0.87 0.59
N ILE A 298 6.96 1.44 0.92
CA ILE A 298 6.82 2.37 2.05
C ILE A 298 6.97 1.66 3.40
N LYS A 299 6.52 0.41 3.50
CA LYS A 299 6.67 -0.38 4.71
C LYS A 299 8.14 -0.66 5.03
N ASP A 300 8.97 -0.88 4.02
CA ASP A 300 10.40 -1.15 4.15
C ASP A 300 11.25 0.14 4.14
N TYR A 301 10.63 1.31 4.28
CA TYR A 301 11.34 2.59 4.41
C TYR A 301 12.16 2.61 5.74
N PRO A 302 13.43 3.08 5.80
CA PRO A 302 14.15 3.86 4.77
C PRO A 302 14.96 3.05 3.75
N ASP A 303 15.07 1.73 3.88
CA ASP A 303 15.94 0.90 3.05
C ASP A 303 15.51 0.88 1.57
N SER A 304 14.24 1.18 1.32
CA SER A 304 13.61 1.22 -0.01
C SER A 304 13.75 2.56 -0.77
N ILE A 305 14.55 3.51 -0.28
CA ILE A 305 14.79 4.81 -0.94
C ILE A 305 15.22 4.65 -2.41
N PRO A 306 16.10 3.70 -2.80
CA PRO A 306 16.50 3.54 -4.20
C PRO A 306 15.31 3.22 -5.13
N ALA A 307 14.33 2.47 -4.66
CA ALA A 307 13.12 2.18 -5.44
C ALA A 307 12.21 3.41 -5.59
N LEU A 308 12.18 4.31 -4.60
CA LEU A 308 11.45 5.58 -4.68
C LEU A 308 12.11 6.54 -5.67
N ASP A 309 13.45 6.61 -5.71
CA ASP A 309 14.20 7.42 -6.67
C ASP A 309 13.98 6.96 -8.11
N ASP A 310 13.94 5.65 -8.35
CA ASP A 310 13.61 5.10 -9.66
C ASP A 310 12.15 5.40 -10.03
N LEU A 311 11.20 5.27 -9.09
CA LEU A 311 9.80 5.62 -9.33
C LEU A 311 9.63 7.11 -9.65
N LYS A 312 10.33 8.00 -8.94
CA LYS A 312 10.31 9.44 -9.22
C LYS A 312 10.72 9.74 -10.66
N LYS A 313 11.85 9.17 -11.13
CA LYS A 313 12.31 9.32 -12.51
C LYS A 313 11.27 8.84 -13.54
N CYS A 314 10.54 7.77 -13.20
CA CYS A 314 9.44 7.29 -14.05
C CYS A 314 8.28 8.30 -14.09
N LEU A 315 7.84 8.79 -12.93
CA LEU A 315 6.72 9.74 -12.82
C LEU A 315 6.98 11.05 -13.57
N ASP A 316 8.20 11.58 -13.47
CA ASP A 316 8.60 12.82 -14.16
C ASP A 316 8.45 12.73 -15.68
N ARG A 317 8.59 11.53 -16.26
CA ARG A 317 8.53 11.30 -17.71
C ARG A 317 7.21 10.72 -18.20
N THR A 318 6.51 9.94 -17.37
CA THR A 318 5.29 9.22 -17.77
C THR A 318 4.01 9.87 -17.29
N HIS A 319 4.09 10.79 -16.32
CA HIS A 319 2.94 11.48 -15.72
C HIS A 319 1.87 10.54 -15.13
N GLN A 320 2.27 9.38 -14.59
CA GLN A 320 1.37 8.38 -13.99
C GLN A 320 0.90 8.75 -12.57
N HIS A 321 0.92 10.03 -12.18
CA HIS A 321 0.57 10.50 -10.85
C HIS A 321 -0.86 10.13 -10.42
N ASN A 322 -1.83 10.23 -11.34
CA ASN A 322 -3.23 9.85 -11.06
C ASN A 322 -3.38 8.35 -10.77
N GLU A 323 -2.67 7.50 -11.53
CA GLU A 323 -2.64 6.05 -11.33
C GLU A 323 -2.03 5.72 -9.96
N LEU A 324 -0.91 6.36 -9.61
CA LEU A 324 -0.25 6.22 -8.31
C LEU A 324 -1.20 6.56 -7.16
N VAL A 325 -1.85 7.72 -7.19
CA VAL A 325 -2.79 8.14 -6.14
C VAL A 325 -3.96 7.16 -6.01
N HIS A 326 -4.51 6.70 -7.14
CA HIS A 326 -5.65 5.78 -7.14
C HIS A 326 -5.27 4.41 -6.55
N GLU A 327 -4.17 3.80 -7.03
CA GLU A 327 -3.74 2.47 -6.56
C GLU A 327 -3.25 2.50 -5.11
N PHE A 328 -2.50 3.53 -4.73
CA PHE A 328 -2.03 3.66 -3.35
C PHE A 328 -3.19 3.94 -2.37
N ARG A 329 -4.15 4.78 -2.73
CA ARG A 329 -5.38 4.99 -1.93
C ARG A 329 -6.15 3.69 -1.73
N ARG A 330 -6.27 2.87 -2.78
CA ARG A 330 -6.88 1.54 -2.70
C ARG A 330 -6.12 0.64 -1.72
N ALA A 331 -4.79 0.62 -1.80
CA ALA A 331 -3.93 -0.16 -0.92
C ALA A 331 -4.06 0.29 0.55
N LEU A 332 -4.06 1.60 0.83
CA LEU A 332 -4.29 2.16 2.16
C LEU A 332 -5.63 1.69 2.76
N LEU A 333 -6.72 1.83 2.01
CA LEU A 333 -8.05 1.44 2.47
C LEU A 333 -8.19 -0.08 2.69
N SER A 334 -7.57 -0.89 1.84
CA SER A 334 -7.69 -2.35 1.91
C SER A 334 -6.74 -3.03 2.90
N ARG A 335 -5.58 -2.42 3.18
CA ARG A 335 -4.52 -3.06 3.99
C ARG A 335 -4.28 -2.38 5.32
N LEU A 336 -4.32 -1.04 5.38
CA LEU A 336 -3.97 -0.26 6.56
C LEU A 336 -5.19 0.15 7.38
N LEU A 337 -6.21 0.71 6.73
CA LEU A 337 -7.36 1.30 7.41
C LEU A 337 -8.45 0.26 7.68
N GLN A 338 -8.07 -0.89 8.24
CA GLN A 338 -9.01 -1.95 8.60
C GLN A 338 -9.44 -1.85 10.07
N PRO A 339 -10.69 -2.25 10.40
CA PRO A 339 -11.13 -2.38 11.79
C PRO A 339 -10.25 -3.42 12.50
N GLY A 340 -9.50 -3.01 13.51
CA GLY A 340 -8.60 -3.89 14.25
C GLY A 340 -7.11 -3.68 14.01
N ALA A 341 -6.71 -2.82 13.06
CA ALA A 341 -5.32 -2.41 12.95
C ALA A 341 -4.90 -1.56 14.15
N ASN A 342 -3.69 -1.76 14.65
CA ASN A 342 -3.14 -1.00 15.77
C ASN A 342 -2.89 0.46 15.34
N THR A 343 -3.30 1.42 16.19
CA THR A 343 -3.14 2.86 15.91
C THR A 343 -1.67 3.26 15.78
N SER A 344 -0.78 2.68 16.59
CA SER A 344 0.65 2.93 16.50
C SER A 344 1.20 2.49 15.14
N GLU A 345 0.88 1.27 14.68
CA GLU A 345 1.31 0.77 13.38
C GLU A 345 0.79 1.63 12.20
N ILE A 346 -0.46 2.11 12.31
CA ILE A 346 -1.02 3.03 11.31
C ILE A 346 -0.24 4.35 11.28
N LEU A 347 0.14 4.88 12.43
CA LEU A 347 0.91 6.11 12.55
C LEU A 347 2.32 5.94 11.98
N ASP A 348 3.00 4.84 12.27
CA ASP A 348 4.36 4.56 11.79
C ASP A 348 4.38 4.45 10.26
N ILE A 349 3.45 3.68 9.67
CA ILE A 349 3.31 3.58 8.21
C ILE A 349 2.91 4.94 7.60
N TYR A 350 2.08 5.73 8.29
CA TYR A 350 1.69 7.05 7.81
C TYR A 350 2.87 8.03 7.81
N VAL A 351 3.70 8.00 8.84
CA VAL A 351 4.95 8.79 8.90
C VAL A 351 5.90 8.40 7.78
N SER A 352 6.09 7.09 7.55
CA SER A 352 6.89 6.59 6.43
C SER A 352 6.28 7.01 5.09
N THR A 353 4.95 7.02 4.97
CA THR A 353 4.24 7.53 3.79
C THR A 353 4.54 9.01 3.55
N ILE A 354 4.48 9.86 4.58
CA ILE A 354 4.78 11.28 4.45
C ILE A 354 6.22 11.47 3.98
N LYS A 355 7.20 10.77 4.60
CA LYS A 355 8.61 10.84 4.22
C LYS A 355 8.84 10.38 2.77
N ALA A 356 8.24 9.27 2.36
CA ALA A 356 8.35 8.75 0.99
C ALA A 356 7.74 9.68 -0.06
N PHE A 357 6.56 10.26 0.23
CA PHE A 357 5.91 11.19 -0.69
C PHE A 357 6.62 12.54 -0.78
N HIS A 358 7.34 12.98 0.24
CA HIS A 358 8.23 14.15 0.12
C HIS A 358 9.41 13.92 -0.84
N ILE A 359 9.88 12.67 -0.99
CA ILE A 359 10.89 12.31 -2.00
C ILE A 359 10.27 12.34 -3.40
N LEU A 360 9.06 11.77 -3.56
CA LEU A 360 8.38 11.66 -4.86
C LEU A 360 7.86 13.02 -5.35
N ASP A 361 7.25 13.80 -4.46
CA ASP A 361 6.65 15.11 -4.75
C ASP A 361 7.01 16.12 -3.65
N PRO A 362 8.09 16.89 -3.81
CA PRO A 362 8.47 17.92 -2.86
C PRO A 362 7.44 19.04 -2.70
N LYS A 363 6.53 19.22 -3.68
CA LYS A 363 5.46 20.23 -3.64
C LYS A 363 4.28 19.79 -2.72
N GLY A 364 4.20 18.49 -2.36
CA GLY A 364 3.24 17.94 -1.41
C GLY A 364 1.80 17.79 -1.92
N VAL A 365 1.57 17.93 -3.22
CA VAL A 365 0.22 17.80 -3.83
C VAL A 365 -0.30 16.38 -3.74
N LEU A 366 0.56 15.39 -4.03
CA LEU A 366 0.21 13.97 -3.95
C LEU A 366 -0.11 13.55 -2.51
N LEU A 367 0.67 14.04 -1.56
CA LEU A 367 0.46 13.75 -0.14
C LEU A 367 -0.88 14.32 0.36
N GLU A 368 -1.25 15.53 -0.06
CA GLU A 368 -2.54 16.14 0.29
C GLU A 368 -3.71 15.28 -0.18
N ALA A 369 -3.68 14.80 -1.43
CA ALA A 369 -4.72 13.95 -2.01
C ALA A 369 -4.88 12.60 -1.27
N LEU A 370 -3.79 12.07 -0.70
CA LEU A 370 -3.77 10.77 0.00
C LEU A 370 -4.06 10.88 1.50
N SER A 371 -3.80 12.04 2.10
CA SER A 371 -3.89 12.21 3.55
C SER A 371 -5.32 12.20 4.10
N GLU A 372 -6.31 12.62 3.30
CA GLU A 372 -7.69 12.80 3.79
C GLU A 372 -8.36 11.50 4.31
N PRO A 373 -8.28 10.34 3.61
CA PRO A 373 -8.84 9.10 4.14
C PRO A 373 -8.20 8.65 5.45
N VAL A 374 -6.88 8.86 5.60
CA VAL A 374 -6.14 8.49 6.81
C VAL A 374 -6.55 9.40 7.97
N LYS A 375 -6.62 10.71 7.74
CA LYS A 375 -7.07 11.69 8.73
C LYS A 375 -8.49 11.40 9.20
N GLU A 376 -9.40 11.12 8.29
CA GLU A 376 -10.80 10.80 8.63
C GLU A 376 -10.91 9.52 9.48
N TYR A 377 -10.11 8.50 9.16
CA TYR A 377 -10.07 7.27 9.93
C TYR A 377 -9.49 7.49 11.33
N LEU A 378 -8.35 8.18 11.45
CA LEU A 378 -7.69 8.47 12.72
C LEU A 378 -8.52 9.38 13.62
N ARG A 379 -9.29 10.34 13.08
CA ARG A 379 -10.24 11.18 13.84
C ARG A 379 -11.32 10.39 14.57
N LYS A 380 -11.72 9.24 14.02
CA LYS A 380 -12.75 8.38 14.63
C LYS A 380 -12.21 7.58 15.82
N ARG A 381 -10.89 7.44 15.96
CA ARG A 381 -10.24 6.72 17.05
C ARG A 381 -9.96 7.65 18.23
N LYS A 382 -10.22 7.18 19.44
CA LYS A 382 -10.01 7.96 20.68
C LYS A 382 -8.54 7.96 21.13
N ASP A 383 -7.78 6.94 20.76
CA ASP A 383 -6.40 6.68 21.21
C ASP A 383 -5.32 7.36 20.34
N THR A 384 -5.68 7.92 19.19
CA THR A 384 -4.71 8.47 18.22
C THR A 384 -3.84 9.58 18.82
N VAL A 385 -4.44 10.53 19.55
CA VAL A 385 -3.68 11.64 20.15
C VAL A 385 -2.70 11.10 21.19
N ARG A 386 -3.13 10.15 21.99
CA ARG A 386 -2.29 9.48 23.01
C ARG A 386 -1.13 8.73 22.34
N CYS A 387 -1.38 7.99 21.27
CA CYS A 387 -0.33 7.29 20.52
C CYS A 387 0.67 8.27 19.89
N ILE A 388 0.21 9.39 19.31
CA ILE A 388 1.12 10.43 18.77
C ILE A 388 1.99 11.00 19.88
N VAL A 389 1.39 11.35 21.00
CA VAL A 389 2.13 11.91 22.14
C VAL A 389 3.11 10.89 22.73
N SER A 390 2.73 9.62 22.85
CA SER A 390 3.59 8.54 23.30
C SER A 390 4.80 8.38 22.38
N SER A 391 4.59 8.33 21.06
CA SER A 391 5.66 8.22 20.06
C SER A 391 6.60 9.45 20.04
N LEU A 392 6.10 10.63 20.40
CA LEU A 392 6.91 11.85 20.54
C LEU A 392 7.74 11.88 21.83
N THR A 393 7.33 11.14 22.86
CA THR A 393 8.01 11.11 24.15
C THR A 393 8.89 9.86 24.33
N ASP A 394 8.85 8.92 23.40
CA ASP A 394 9.67 7.70 23.40
C ASP A 394 11.02 7.97 22.77
N ASP A 395 12.05 8.06 23.63
CA ASP A 395 13.44 8.36 23.29
C ASP A 395 14.19 7.19 22.62
N GLN A 396 13.69 5.97 22.77
CA GLN A 396 14.47 4.77 22.38
C GLN A 396 14.11 4.26 20.98
N ASN A 397 12.88 4.46 20.53
CA ASN A 397 12.38 3.94 19.24
C ASN A 397 11.51 4.96 18.47
N GLY A 398 11.41 6.20 18.93
CA GLY A 398 10.49 7.18 18.36
C GLY A 398 11.04 7.89 17.11
N ASP A 399 10.72 7.40 15.91
CA ASP A 399 10.98 8.12 14.65
C ASP A 399 10.48 9.57 14.67
N LEU A 400 9.36 9.81 15.36
CA LEU A 400 8.77 11.15 15.51
C LEU A 400 9.59 12.05 16.44
N PHE A 401 10.26 11.52 17.47
CA PHE A 401 11.14 12.30 18.33
C PHE A 401 12.40 12.76 17.60
N GLU A 402 13.00 11.89 16.79
CA GLU A 402 14.14 12.29 15.97
C GLU A 402 13.75 13.35 14.93
N GLU A 403 12.57 13.25 14.36
CA GLU A 403 12.06 14.23 13.41
C GLU A 403 11.76 15.59 14.08
N LEU A 404 11.20 15.58 15.29
CA LEU A 404 11.04 16.77 16.12
C LEU A 404 12.39 17.47 16.35
N ARG A 405 13.42 16.72 16.65
CA ARG A 405 14.78 17.23 16.89
C ARG A 405 15.41 17.81 15.61
N ARG A 406 15.29 17.11 14.48
CA ARG A 406 15.86 17.56 13.19
C ARG A 406 15.21 18.85 12.71
N ASN A 407 13.90 18.93 12.81
CA ASN A 407 13.15 20.07 12.29
C ASN A 407 13.32 21.33 13.15
N ASN A 408 13.47 21.17 14.46
CA ASN A 408 13.80 22.31 15.34
C ASN A 408 15.20 22.89 15.04
N MET A 409 16.17 22.03 14.65
CA MET A 409 17.48 22.50 14.20
C MET A 409 17.38 23.33 12.90
N ARG A 410 16.47 22.95 11.98
CA ARG A 410 16.22 23.73 10.74
C ARG A 410 15.52 25.06 11.01
N LEU A 411 14.55 25.11 11.94
CA LEU A 411 13.87 26.36 12.32
C LEU A 411 14.85 27.37 12.92
N ILE A 412 15.77 26.92 13.78
CA ILE A 412 16.80 27.79 14.39
C ILE A 412 17.77 28.32 13.31
N GLN A 413 18.07 27.53 12.27
CA GLN A 413 18.94 27.96 11.16
C GLN A 413 18.25 28.92 10.18
N GLN A 414 16.93 28.81 10.00
CA GLN A 414 16.17 29.69 9.10
C GLN A 414 15.90 31.08 9.69
N ASP A 415 15.92 31.25 11.00
CA ASP A 415 15.80 32.58 11.64
C ASP A 415 17.05 33.47 11.44
N ASP A 416 18.21 32.86 11.10
CA ASP A 416 19.45 33.60 10.80
C ASP A 416 19.57 34.04 9.32
N ASP A 417 18.83 33.40 8.40
CA ASP A 417 18.86 33.68 6.93
C ASP A 417 17.59 34.38 6.40
N SER A 418 16.89 35.12 7.23
CA SER A 418 15.68 35.84 6.83
C SER A 418 16.00 37.10 6.08
N ASP A 419 16.22 37.11 4.78
CA ASP A 419 15.90 38.21 3.86
C ASP A 419 16.12 37.91 2.35
N ASP A 420 16.40 36.68 1.97
CA ASP A 420 16.35 36.33 0.55
C ASP A 420 14.94 35.87 0.16
N ASP A 421 14.06 36.81 -0.16
CA ASP A 421 12.94 36.61 -1.08
C ASP A 421 13.55 36.22 -2.44
N GLU A 422 13.96 34.92 -2.62
CA GLU A 422 14.17 34.37 -3.94
C GLU A 422 12.83 34.45 -4.68
N ASP A 423 12.66 35.52 -5.45
CA ASP A 423 11.69 35.61 -6.52
C ASP A 423 11.83 34.38 -7.39
N ILE A 424 10.92 33.39 -7.22
CA ILE A 424 10.80 32.28 -8.14
C ILE A 424 10.57 32.93 -9.50
N SER A 425 11.58 32.87 -10.37
CA SER A 425 11.48 33.40 -11.72
C SER A 425 10.26 32.74 -12.38
N SER A 426 9.44 33.52 -13.06
CA SER A 426 8.24 33.03 -13.76
C SER A 426 8.56 31.94 -14.80
N ASP A 427 9.82 31.69 -15.08
CA ASP A 427 10.31 30.72 -16.04
C ASP A 427 10.39 29.29 -15.47
N ASP A 428 10.34 29.10 -14.14
CA ASP A 428 10.39 27.81 -13.46
C ASP A 428 9.00 27.29 -13.02
N TRP A 429 7.93 27.87 -13.55
CA TRP A 429 6.58 27.40 -13.23
C TRP A 429 6.28 26.05 -13.90
N GLU A 430 6.05 25.02 -13.11
CA GLU A 430 5.56 23.71 -13.54
C GLU A 430 4.13 23.52 -13.06
N PRO A 431 3.23 22.97 -13.88
CA PRO A 431 1.87 22.64 -13.45
C PRO A 431 1.88 21.60 -12.34
N ASP A 432 0.87 21.65 -11.46
CA ASP A 432 0.70 20.62 -10.44
C ASP A 432 0.45 19.25 -11.09
N PRO A 433 0.99 18.15 -10.52
CA PRO A 433 0.92 16.82 -11.12
C PRO A 433 -0.50 16.25 -11.17
N ILE A 434 -1.39 16.72 -10.29
CA ILE A 434 -2.83 16.39 -10.22
C ILE A 434 -3.64 17.65 -9.87
N GLU A 435 -4.97 17.57 -9.94
CA GLU A 435 -5.84 18.67 -9.47
C GLU A 435 -5.61 18.94 -7.98
N ALA A 436 -5.12 20.13 -7.68
CA ALA A 436 -4.80 20.58 -6.34
C ALA A 436 -5.82 21.60 -5.82
N ASP A 437 -5.94 21.74 -4.49
CA ASP A 437 -6.76 22.75 -3.85
C ASP A 437 -6.24 24.17 -4.20
N PRO A 438 -7.02 24.99 -4.91
CA PRO A 438 -6.59 26.32 -5.34
C PRO A 438 -6.40 27.31 -4.17
N THR A 439 -6.86 26.98 -2.97
CA THR A 439 -6.75 27.83 -1.78
C THR A 439 -5.37 27.73 -1.11
N LYS A 440 -4.58 26.73 -1.45
CA LYS A 440 -3.26 26.47 -0.86
C LYS A 440 -2.15 26.70 -1.90
N THR A 441 -1.12 27.43 -1.49
CA THR A 441 0.07 27.64 -2.31
C THR A 441 1.07 26.47 -2.16
N SER A 442 1.93 26.25 -3.15
CA SER A 442 3.00 25.23 -3.09
C SER A 442 3.93 25.47 -1.88
N ARG A 443 4.22 26.71 -1.53
CA ARG A 443 5.01 27.08 -0.34
C ARG A 443 4.31 26.67 0.96
N SER A 444 2.99 26.82 1.04
CA SER A 444 2.21 26.39 2.22
C SER A 444 2.23 24.88 2.39
N ARG A 445 2.16 24.11 1.29
CA ARG A 445 2.20 22.63 1.30
C ARG A 445 3.59 22.11 1.64
N SER A 446 4.64 22.68 1.03
CA SER A 446 6.03 22.27 1.25
C SER A 446 6.52 22.55 2.67
N SER A 447 5.98 23.59 3.34
CA SER A 447 6.29 23.93 4.72
C SER A 447 5.54 23.08 5.75
N ASP A 448 4.61 22.22 5.33
CA ASP A 448 3.87 21.34 6.23
C ASP A 448 4.78 20.20 6.70
N ASP A 449 5.33 20.38 7.88
CA ASP A 449 6.13 19.41 8.60
C ASP A 449 5.27 18.23 9.09
N ILE A 450 5.88 17.05 9.23
CA ILE A 450 5.23 15.80 9.66
C ILE A 450 4.38 16.02 10.91
N LEU A 451 4.93 16.70 11.91
CA LEU A 451 4.21 17.02 13.14
C LEU A 451 3.00 17.93 12.92
N ARG A 452 3.13 18.93 12.04
CA ARG A 452 2.00 19.79 11.69
C ARG A 452 0.90 19.01 11.01
N ILE A 453 1.26 18.08 10.12
CA ILE A 453 0.29 17.20 9.44
C ILE A 453 -0.43 16.32 10.47
N LEU A 454 0.29 15.74 11.45
CA LEU A 454 -0.28 14.88 12.49
C LEU A 454 -1.16 15.65 13.47
N VAL A 455 -0.74 16.82 13.91
CA VAL A 455 -1.54 17.69 14.81
C VAL A 455 -2.81 18.18 14.09
N ASN A 456 -2.72 18.48 12.81
CA ASN A 456 -3.85 18.90 11.98
C ASN A 456 -4.89 17.79 11.74
N ILE A 457 -4.62 16.53 12.11
CA ILE A 457 -5.63 15.45 12.07
C ILE A 457 -6.88 15.88 12.85
N TYR A 458 -6.71 16.44 14.03
CA TYR A 458 -7.82 16.87 14.89
C TYR A 458 -8.19 18.35 14.74
N GLY A 459 -7.36 19.14 14.10
CA GLY A 459 -7.59 20.58 13.92
C GLY A 459 -7.50 21.44 15.19
N SER A 460 -7.21 20.84 16.35
CA SER A 460 -7.08 21.56 17.62
C SER A 460 -5.76 21.23 18.31
N ARG A 461 -4.91 22.26 18.47
CA ARG A 461 -3.68 22.17 19.26
C ARG A 461 -3.96 21.91 20.75
N GLU A 462 -5.09 22.40 21.24
CA GLU A 462 -5.48 22.29 22.65
C GLU A 462 -5.71 20.84 23.06
N LEU A 463 -6.30 20.01 22.20
CA LEU A 463 -6.48 18.59 22.47
C LEU A 463 -5.15 17.86 22.64
N PHE A 464 -4.19 18.15 21.77
CA PHE A 464 -2.84 17.61 21.87
C PHE A 464 -2.14 18.02 23.15
N VAL A 465 -2.16 19.32 23.48
CA VAL A 465 -1.54 19.85 24.70
C VAL A 465 -2.16 19.26 25.97
N ASN A 466 -3.49 19.10 25.99
CA ASN A 466 -4.19 18.49 27.12
C ASN A 466 -3.81 17.02 27.31
N GLU A 467 -3.72 16.23 26.22
CA GLU A 467 -3.32 14.84 26.30
C GLU A 467 -1.86 14.70 26.72
N TYR A 468 -0.96 15.55 26.15
CA TYR A 468 0.43 15.62 26.60
C TYR A 468 0.52 15.95 28.10
N ARG A 469 -0.25 16.89 28.60
CA ARG A 469 -0.31 17.23 30.01
C ARG A 469 -0.75 16.05 30.89
N MET A 470 -1.74 15.28 30.43
CA MET A 470 -2.21 14.08 31.14
C MET A 470 -1.10 13.02 31.20
N MET A 471 -0.48 12.70 30.07
CA MET A 471 0.60 11.72 30.02
C MET A 471 1.85 12.16 30.80
N LEU A 472 2.20 13.45 30.71
CA LEU A 472 3.31 14.00 31.49
C LEU A 472 3.03 13.87 32.99
N ALA A 473 1.80 14.13 33.43
CA ALA A 473 1.40 13.96 34.83
C ALA A 473 1.61 12.51 35.31
N ASP A 474 1.12 11.55 34.53
CA ASP A 474 1.26 10.11 34.85
C ASP A 474 2.75 9.71 34.91
N LYS A 475 3.54 10.15 33.92
CA LYS A 475 4.98 9.87 33.87
C LYS A 475 5.75 10.48 35.03
N LEU A 476 5.46 11.73 35.39
CA LEU A 476 6.11 12.44 36.50
C LEU A 476 5.75 11.86 37.86
N LEU A 477 4.51 11.37 38.03
CA LEU A 477 4.08 10.71 39.29
C LEU A 477 4.73 9.34 39.49
N GLN A 478 5.04 8.62 38.41
CA GLN A 478 5.72 7.33 38.46
C GLN A 478 7.25 7.50 38.69
N ASN A 479 7.79 8.70 38.48
CA ASN A 479 9.23 8.97 38.60
C ASN A 479 9.66 9.14 40.06
N LEU A 480 10.01 8.03 40.70
CA LEU A 480 10.48 8.00 42.11
C LEU A 480 11.84 8.63 42.30
N GLU A 481 12.66 8.76 41.25
CA GLU A 481 14.03 9.30 41.33
C GLU A 481 14.09 10.83 41.18
N TYR A 482 12.95 11.46 40.81
CA TYR A 482 12.87 12.90 40.53
C TYR A 482 13.83 13.35 39.40
N ASN A 483 14.09 12.50 38.41
CA ASN A 483 14.93 12.85 37.27
C ASN A 483 14.03 13.38 36.14
N THR A 484 14.09 14.69 35.93
CA THR A 484 13.25 15.41 34.95
C THR A 484 14.00 15.91 33.73
N ASP A 485 15.31 15.63 33.59
CA ASP A 485 16.18 16.21 32.56
C ASP A 485 15.66 15.95 31.14
N ARG A 486 15.17 14.72 30.89
CA ARG A 486 14.61 14.33 29.57
C ARG A 486 13.29 15.04 29.30
N ASP A 487 12.41 15.11 30.29
CA ASP A 487 11.11 15.73 30.16
C ASP A 487 11.25 17.24 29.91
N VAL A 488 12.26 17.88 30.53
CA VAL A 488 12.62 19.28 30.23
C VAL A 488 13.05 19.45 28.77
N GLN A 489 13.91 18.58 28.24
CA GLN A 489 14.36 18.64 26.85
C GLN A 489 13.20 18.49 25.88
N THR A 490 12.34 17.50 26.09
CA THR A 490 11.15 17.27 25.26
C THR A 490 10.20 18.48 25.33
N LEU A 491 10.00 19.01 26.51
CA LEU A 491 9.14 20.18 26.73
C LEU A 491 9.66 21.43 25.98
N GLU A 492 10.98 21.68 26.04
CA GLU A 492 11.59 22.80 25.32
C GLU A 492 11.43 22.66 23.79
N LEU A 493 11.61 21.44 23.26
CA LEU A 493 11.37 21.17 21.86
C LEU A 493 9.90 21.39 21.45
N LEU A 494 8.97 21.03 22.32
CA LEU A 494 7.54 21.26 22.08
C LEU A 494 7.14 22.73 22.24
N LYS A 495 7.77 23.51 23.14
CA LYS A 495 7.52 24.95 23.30
C LYS A 495 7.85 25.74 22.02
N LEU A 496 8.93 25.39 21.33
CA LEU A 496 9.29 26.01 20.05
C LEU A 496 8.18 25.83 18.99
N ARG A 497 7.43 24.75 19.08
CA ARG A 497 6.37 24.43 18.11
C ARG A 497 4.98 24.94 18.47
N PHE A 498 4.61 24.76 19.75
CA PHE A 498 3.25 25.05 20.22
C PHE A 498 3.12 26.40 20.90
N GLY A 499 4.25 27.03 21.18
CA GLY A 499 4.33 28.29 21.93
C GLY A 499 4.43 28.06 23.43
N GLU A 500 5.10 28.97 24.14
CA GLU A 500 5.33 28.89 25.58
C GLU A 500 4.04 28.93 26.39
N GLU A 501 3.08 29.78 25.99
CA GLU A 501 1.80 29.95 26.70
C GLU A 501 1.01 28.64 26.79
N SER A 502 0.99 27.84 25.72
CA SER A 502 0.26 26.60 25.67
C SER A 502 0.80 25.53 26.63
N LEU A 503 2.10 25.51 26.85
CA LEU A 503 2.82 24.49 27.64
C LEU A 503 3.23 24.97 29.03
N GLN A 504 2.84 26.20 29.43
CA GLN A 504 3.17 26.76 30.74
C GLN A 504 2.75 25.86 31.92
N GLN A 505 1.60 25.18 31.80
CA GLN A 505 1.14 24.26 32.84
C GLN A 505 2.08 23.05 32.98
N CYS A 506 2.55 22.51 31.85
CA CYS A 506 3.50 21.39 31.84
C CYS A 506 4.86 21.79 32.45
N GLU A 507 5.32 23.01 32.18
CA GLU A 507 6.54 23.55 32.80
C GLU A 507 6.42 23.66 34.31
N ILE A 508 5.28 24.11 34.81
CA ILE A 508 5.05 24.19 36.27
C ILE A 508 5.01 22.80 36.86
N MET A 509 4.44 21.78 36.18
CA MET A 509 4.42 20.41 36.67
C MET A 509 5.85 19.82 36.83
N VAL A 510 6.71 20.03 35.83
CA VAL A 510 8.12 19.59 35.91
C VAL A 510 8.84 20.30 37.04
N ARG A 511 8.65 21.61 37.20
CA ARG A 511 9.23 22.41 38.29
C ARG A 511 8.73 21.97 39.66
N ASP A 512 7.47 21.57 39.80
CA ASP A 512 6.93 21.02 41.06
C ASP A 512 7.68 19.74 41.48
N ILE A 513 8.04 18.87 40.54
CA ILE A 513 8.83 17.67 40.85
C ILE A 513 10.23 18.00 41.32
N GLU A 514 10.92 18.93 40.65
CA GLU A 514 12.25 19.40 41.09
C GLU A 514 12.22 20.07 42.47
N ASP A 515 11.18 20.90 42.70
CA ASP A 515 10.96 21.52 44.00
C ASP A 515 10.64 20.48 45.08
N SER A 516 9.89 19.40 44.74
CA SER A 516 9.59 18.29 45.66
C SER A 516 10.85 17.60 46.14
N LYS A 517 11.82 17.29 45.25
CA LYS A 517 13.11 16.72 45.58
C LYS A 517 13.87 17.58 46.59
N ARG A 518 13.94 18.88 46.33
CA ARG A 518 14.61 19.84 47.17
C ARG A 518 13.95 19.98 48.55
N ILE A 519 12.61 19.98 48.60
CA ILE A 519 11.83 20.08 49.83
C ILE A 519 12.00 18.82 50.69
N ASN A 520 11.95 17.63 50.08
CA ASN A 520 12.14 16.36 50.76
C ASN A 520 13.53 16.32 51.45
N LEU A 521 14.61 16.65 50.70
CA LEU A 521 15.97 16.72 51.25
C LEU A 521 16.07 17.67 52.43
N ASN A 522 15.42 18.86 52.37
CA ASN A 522 15.42 19.83 53.46
C ASN A 522 14.65 19.33 54.68
N ILE A 523 13.50 18.70 54.50
CA ILE A 523 12.71 18.14 55.62
C ILE A 523 13.48 17.00 56.26
N GLN A 524 14.08 16.09 55.50
CA GLN A 524 14.89 14.97 55.98
C GLN A 524 16.11 15.46 56.80
N SER A 525 16.86 16.45 56.26
CA SER A 525 17.98 17.03 56.94
C SER A 525 17.60 17.71 58.26
N THR A 526 16.43 18.36 58.30
CA THR A 526 15.88 19.00 59.49
C THR A 526 15.42 17.98 60.53
N ARG A 527 14.76 16.88 60.07
CA ARG A 527 14.41 15.76 60.95
C ARG A 527 15.63 15.06 61.54
N ALA A 528 16.64 14.78 60.70
CA ALA A 528 17.90 14.17 61.17
C ALA A 528 18.62 15.04 62.22
N LYS A 529 18.66 16.37 62.06
CA LYS A 529 19.23 17.32 63.01
C LYS A 529 18.42 17.34 64.31
N LYS A 530 17.09 17.29 64.27
CA LYS A 530 16.23 17.20 65.46
C LYS A 530 16.41 15.88 66.20
N ALA A 531 16.50 14.75 65.51
CA ALA A 531 16.72 13.44 66.06
C ALA A 531 18.13 13.36 66.74
N ALA A 532 19.17 13.97 66.17
CA ALA A 532 20.53 14.05 66.79
C ALA A 532 20.59 14.96 68.00
N ALA A 533 19.68 15.95 68.14
CA ALA A 533 19.65 16.88 69.26
C ALA A 533 18.84 16.32 70.45
N THR A 534 18.05 15.30 70.33
CA THR A 534 17.23 14.66 71.36
C THR A 534 17.93 13.39 71.87
N THR A 535 19.13 13.55 72.45
CA THR A 535 19.86 12.49 73.23
C THR A 535 19.36 12.48 74.69
N SER A 536 18.20 11.80 74.96
CA SER A 536 17.90 11.23 76.25
C SER A 536 16.70 10.28 76.18
N ASP A 537 16.97 9.00 76.47
CA ASP A 537 16.08 7.98 77.04
C ASP A 537 14.59 7.97 76.58
N ALA A 538 14.35 7.66 75.39
CA ALA A 538 13.14 6.90 75.00
C ALA A 538 13.48 6.14 73.72
N ALA A 539 13.27 4.84 73.73
CA ALA A 539 13.41 3.99 72.52
C ALA A 539 12.74 4.65 71.33
N SER A 540 13.52 5.30 70.47
CA SER A 540 13.00 5.98 69.33
C SER A 540 12.42 4.93 68.40
N LYS A 541 11.10 4.95 68.24
CA LYS A 541 10.42 4.23 67.16
C LYS A 541 11.12 4.51 65.84
N PRO A 542 11.39 3.52 65.01
CA PRO A 542 11.93 3.76 63.70
C PRO A 542 10.99 4.73 62.93
N LEU A 543 11.49 5.92 62.63
CA LEU A 543 10.74 6.89 61.83
C LEU A 543 10.54 6.30 60.42
N ILE A 544 9.29 6.28 59.99
CA ILE A 544 8.97 5.96 58.61
C ILE A 544 9.56 7.05 57.71
N HIS A 545 10.30 6.63 56.69
CA HIS A 545 10.82 7.54 55.66
C HIS A 545 9.69 7.96 54.75
N VAL A 546 9.35 9.25 54.73
CA VAL A 546 8.28 9.81 53.87
C VAL A 546 8.90 10.70 52.81
N ASP A 547 8.79 10.30 51.55
CA ASP A 547 9.06 11.13 50.41
C ASP A 547 7.74 11.55 49.75
N ALA A 548 7.56 12.85 49.53
CA ALA A 548 6.32 13.39 49.00
C ALA A 548 6.56 14.04 47.64
N THR A 549 5.73 13.66 46.65
CA THR A 549 5.62 14.39 45.40
C THR A 549 4.60 15.52 45.60
N ILE A 550 5.09 16.76 45.70
CA ILE A 550 4.29 17.94 46.02
C ILE A 550 3.88 18.63 44.72
N VAL A 551 2.58 18.67 44.47
CA VAL A 551 2.02 19.14 43.22
C VAL A 551 1.10 20.34 43.42
N SER A 552 1.06 21.26 42.45
CA SER A 552 0.21 22.47 42.49
C SER A 552 -1.18 22.16 41.99
N GLN A 553 -2.19 22.14 42.85
CA GLN A 553 -3.58 21.72 42.58
C GLN A 553 -4.22 22.34 41.29
N HIS A 554 -3.89 23.59 40.96
CA HIS A 554 -4.50 24.29 39.84
C HIS A 554 -3.91 23.94 38.47
N PHE A 555 -2.70 23.39 38.40
CA PHE A 555 -1.97 23.14 37.15
C PHE A 555 -1.96 21.67 36.77
N TRP A 556 -2.07 20.80 37.76
CA TRP A 556 -2.14 19.35 37.51
C TRP A 556 -3.56 18.91 37.14
N PRO A 557 -3.69 17.82 36.37
CA PRO A 557 -4.99 17.21 36.13
C PRO A 557 -5.66 16.78 37.45
N PRO A 558 -6.98 16.73 37.52
CA PRO A 558 -7.66 16.24 38.72
C PRO A 558 -7.31 14.77 38.94
N PHE A 559 -6.84 14.45 40.13
CA PHE A 559 -6.52 13.09 40.52
C PHE A 559 -7.80 12.34 40.83
N GLN A 560 -7.97 11.17 40.20
CA GLN A 560 -9.03 10.21 40.54
C GLN A 560 -8.46 9.22 41.56
N GLY A 561 -9.17 8.95 42.63
CA GLY A 561 -8.77 7.97 43.62
C GLY A 561 -9.83 7.77 44.68
N ASP A 562 -9.85 6.60 45.27
CA ASP A 562 -10.80 6.25 46.35
C ASP A 562 -10.39 6.94 47.64
N GLU A 563 -11.34 7.53 48.34
CA GLU A 563 -11.14 8.10 49.66
C GLU A 563 -11.16 6.98 50.70
N PHE A 564 -10.12 6.87 51.53
CA PHE A 564 -10.02 5.92 52.61
C PHE A 564 -9.20 6.46 53.75
N VAL A 565 -9.33 5.89 54.94
CA VAL A 565 -8.62 6.26 56.15
C VAL A 565 -7.31 5.45 56.24
N LEU A 566 -6.18 6.14 56.29
CA LEU A 566 -4.87 5.52 56.50
C LEU A 566 -4.68 4.94 57.92
N HIS A 567 -3.85 3.90 58.04
CA HIS A 567 -3.50 3.37 59.33
C HIS A 567 -2.87 4.45 60.23
N PRO A 568 -3.20 4.54 61.56
CA PRO A 568 -2.73 5.61 62.46
C PRO A 568 -1.23 5.79 62.51
N LYS A 569 -0.46 4.72 62.36
CA LYS A 569 1.03 4.81 62.31
C LYS A 569 1.48 5.65 61.14
N VAL A 570 0.96 5.39 59.95
CA VAL A 570 1.31 6.12 58.70
C VAL A 570 0.78 7.55 58.76
N SER A 571 -0.47 7.73 59.20
CA SER A 571 -1.09 9.06 59.37
C SER A 571 -0.28 9.99 60.27
N SER A 572 0.26 9.49 61.38
CA SER A 572 1.05 10.32 62.29
C SER A 572 2.34 10.88 61.66
N ASP A 573 3.03 10.07 60.85
CA ASP A 573 4.26 10.49 60.18
C ASP A 573 4.02 11.45 59.00
N ILE A 574 2.89 11.27 58.33
CA ILE A 574 2.38 12.18 57.29
C ILE A 574 2.03 13.54 57.93
N ASP A 575 1.36 13.58 59.08
CA ASP A 575 1.01 14.81 59.79
C ASP A 575 2.27 15.55 60.29
N GLU A 576 3.28 14.83 60.69
CA GLU A 576 4.58 15.44 61.04
C GLU A 576 5.31 16.05 59.84
N TYR A 577 5.23 15.37 58.69
CA TYR A 577 5.76 15.90 57.45
C TYR A 577 5.00 17.19 57.02
N LYS A 578 3.68 17.17 57.11
CA LYS A 578 2.81 18.33 56.81
C LYS A 578 3.18 19.56 57.66
N LYS A 579 3.34 19.38 58.95
CA LYS A 579 3.79 20.45 59.88
C LYS A 579 5.20 20.98 59.54
N SER A 580 6.08 20.10 59.13
CA SER A 580 7.44 20.48 58.72
C SER A 580 7.42 21.29 57.40
N TYR A 581 6.55 20.93 56.47
CA TYR A 581 6.34 21.65 55.22
C TYR A 581 5.72 23.04 55.46
N GLU A 582 4.70 23.14 56.29
CA GLU A 582 4.00 24.40 56.60
C GLU A 582 4.96 25.43 57.23
N VAL A 583 5.93 24.98 58.02
CA VAL A 583 7.00 25.83 58.57
C VAL A 583 7.92 26.35 57.46
N LEU A 584 8.23 25.52 56.43
CA LEU A 584 9.16 25.87 55.37
C LEU A 584 8.51 26.77 54.27
N ARG A 585 7.23 26.60 54.02
CA ARG A 585 6.54 27.20 52.90
C ARG A 585 5.26 27.98 53.28
N ASN A 586 5.19 28.54 54.50
CA ASN A 586 4.06 29.38 54.92
C ASN A 586 3.76 30.50 53.86
N PRO A 587 2.52 30.69 53.40
CA PRO A 587 1.22 30.20 53.89
C PRO A 587 0.63 28.99 53.16
N ARG A 588 1.44 28.16 52.51
CA ARG A 588 0.96 26.97 51.78
C ARG A 588 0.67 25.80 52.73
N SER A 589 -0.41 25.05 52.46
CA SER A 589 -0.76 23.83 53.20
C SER A 589 -0.77 22.64 52.24
N LEU A 590 -0.53 21.42 52.77
CA LEU A 590 -0.61 20.17 51.98
C LEU A 590 -1.95 19.48 52.23
N ALA A 591 -2.60 19.06 51.11
CA ALA A 591 -3.65 18.07 51.14
C ALA A 591 -3.07 16.75 50.61
N TRP A 592 -3.21 15.68 51.36
CA TRP A 592 -2.73 14.37 50.95
C TRP A 592 -3.78 13.65 50.11
N ASN A 593 -3.33 12.98 49.04
CA ASN A 593 -4.13 12.02 48.34
C ASN A 593 -3.59 10.61 48.66
N PRO A 594 -4.27 9.84 49.57
CA PRO A 594 -3.78 8.56 50.03
C PRO A 594 -3.90 7.44 48.95
N SER A 595 -4.70 7.64 47.90
CA SER A 595 -4.87 6.65 46.85
C SER A 595 -3.69 6.53 45.90
N LEU A 596 -2.86 7.59 45.80
CA LEU A 596 -1.67 7.64 44.99
C LEU A 596 -0.40 7.42 45.83
N GLY A 597 0.59 6.77 45.25
CA GLY A 597 1.87 6.50 45.88
C GLY A 597 2.10 5.01 46.17
N SER A 598 3.29 4.71 46.70
CA SER A 598 3.71 3.36 47.08
C SER A 598 4.28 3.34 48.49
N VAL A 599 4.10 2.24 49.20
CA VAL A 599 4.63 2.00 50.53
C VAL A 599 5.53 0.77 50.47
N GLN A 600 6.77 0.92 50.90
CA GLN A 600 7.72 -0.20 51.06
C GLN A 600 7.57 -0.76 52.45
N LEU A 601 7.25 -2.04 52.58
CA LEU A 601 7.05 -2.75 53.84
C LEU A 601 7.99 -3.95 53.89
N SER A 602 8.77 -4.05 54.95
CA SER A 602 9.53 -5.26 55.29
C SER A 602 8.72 -6.06 56.33
N ILE A 603 8.28 -7.25 55.96
CA ILE A 603 7.48 -8.13 56.81
C ILE A 603 8.34 -9.35 57.20
N GLU A 604 8.54 -9.55 58.50
CA GLU A 604 9.24 -10.71 59.04
C GLU A 604 8.23 -11.74 59.55
N LEU A 605 8.27 -12.96 59.01
CA LEU A 605 7.49 -14.10 59.51
C LEU A 605 8.42 -15.30 59.69
N GLN A 606 8.47 -15.82 60.94
CA GLN A 606 9.32 -16.97 61.33
C GLN A 606 10.82 -16.82 60.98
N GLY A 607 11.37 -15.59 61.03
CA GLY A 607 12.78 -15.30 60.75
C GLY A 607 13.09 -15.18 59.24
N VAL A 608 12.08 -15.14 58.37
CA VAL A 608 12.22 -14.80 56.96
C VAL A 608 11.64 -13.40 56.75
N GLU A 609 12.51 -12.46 56.36
CA GLU A 609 12.16 -11.09 56.01
C GLU A 609 11.92 -10.98 54.50
N ARG A 610 10.82 -10.35 54.11
CA ARG A 610 10.51 -10.05 52.69
C ARG A 610 10.05 -8.61 52.57
N ASP A 611 10.55 -7.96 51.49
CA ASP A 611 10.20 -6.59 51.15
C ASP A 611 9.07 -6.58 50.12
N PHE A 612 8.08 -5.73 50.35
CA PHE A 612 6.92 -5.55 49.50
C PHE A 612 6.77 -4.07 49.16
N SER A 613 6.57 -3.78 47.87
CA SER A 613 6.17 -2.45 47.38
C SER A 613 4.67 -2.50 47.01
N VAL A 614 3.84 -1.82 47.77
CA VAL A 614 2.38 -1.93 47.73
C VAL A 614 1.70 -0.58 47.79
N SER A 615 0.43 -0.51 47.40
CA SER A 615 -0.34 0.72 47.54
C SER A 615 -0.60 1.08 49.02
N PRO A 616 -0.81 2.35 49.36
CA PRO A 616 -1.11 2.77 50.71
C PRO A 616 -2.32 2.10 51.35
N LEU A 617 -3.32 1.76 50.55
CA LEU A 617 -4.48 0.99 51.03
C LEU A 617 -4.10 -0.45 51.40
N GLN A 618 -3.34 -1.13 50.54
CA GLN A 618 -2.83 -2.48 50.81
C GLN A 618 -1.93 -2.50 52.05
N ALA A 619 -1.05 -1.50 52.17
CA ALA A 619 -0.22 -1.32 53.38
C ALA A 619 -1.09 -1.14 54.64
N SER A 620 -2.09 -0.29 54.58
CA SER A 620 -3.01 -0.06 55.70
C SER A 620 -3.77 -1.32 56.13
N ILE A 621 -4.19 -2.15 55.13
CA ILE A 621 -4.85 -3.45 55.39
C ILE A 621 -3.91 -4.34 56.25
N VAL A 622 -2.68 -4.58 55.82
CA VAL A 622 -1.74 -5.48 56.51
C VAL A 622 -1.33 -4.93 57.88
N LEU A 623 -1.15 -3.63 58.00
CA LEU A 623 -0.78 -3.00 59.29
C LEU A 623 -1.87 -3.19 60.37
N HIS A 624 -3.12 -3.40 60.03
CA HIS A 624 -4.15 -3.72 60.98
C HIS A 624 -4.05 -5.14 61.58
N PHE A 625 -3.35 -6.06 60.89
CA PHE A 625 -3.08 -7.41 61.37
C PHE A 625 -1.90 -7.48 62.34
N GLU A 626 -1.10 -6.42 62.48
CA GLU A 626 -0.03 -6.38 63.48
C GLU A 626 -0.55 -6.49 64.92
N GLY A 627 -1.77 -6.00 65.16
CA GLY A 627 -2.37 -6.02 66.51
C GLY A 627 -3.47 -7.08 66.73
N GLN A 628 -3.95 -7.71 65.65
CA GLN A 628 -5.05 -8.67 65.72
C GLN A 628 -5.00 -9.64 64.54
N ASP A 629 -4.87 -10.93 64.78
CA ASP A 629 -4.63 -11.96 63.78
C ASP A 629 -5.88 -12.27 62.88
N GLN A 630 -7.05 -11.81 63.24
CA GLN A 630 -8.29 -12.09 62.55
C GLN A 630 -9.20 -10.83 62.48
N TRP A 631 -9.72 -10.57 61.28
CA TRP A 631 -10.68 -9.45 61.05
C TRP A 631 -11.86 -9.89 60.25
N GLU A 632 -13.07 -9.48 60.64
CA GLU A 632 -14.24 -9.57 59.81
C GLU A 632 -14.16 -8.56 58.66
N VAL A 633 -14.52 -8.98 57.44
CA VAL A 633 -14.46 -8.14 56.21
C VAL A 633 -15.23 -6.85 56.42
N GLU A 634 -16.47 -6.93 56.91
CA GLU A 634 -17.33 -5.76 57.19
C GLU A 634 -16.73 -4.80 58.24
N ALA A 635 -16.13 -5.35 59.32
CA ALA A 635 -15.51 -4.53 60.36
C ALA A 635 -14.24 -3.82 59.87
N LEU A 636 -13.42 -4.48 59.04
CA LEU A 636 -12.23 -3.89 58.47
C LEU A 636 -12.58 -2.85 57.45
N ALA A 637 -13.58 -3.11 56.57
CA ALA A 637 -14.10 -2.17 55.56
C ALA A 637 -14.64 -0.90 56.22
N ALA A 638 -15.43 -1.05 57.29
CA ALA A 638 -15.95 0.08 58.06
C ALA A 638 -14.86 0.91 58.75
N LYS A 639 -13.73 0.27 59.17
CA LYS A 639 -12.62 0.97 59.78
C LYS A 639 -11.73 1.75 58.79
N LEU A 640 -11.68 1.27 57.58
CA LEU A 640 -10.95 1.92 56.45
C LEU A 640 -11.87 2.88 55.67
N GLU A 641 -13.18 2.90 55.93
CA GLU A 641 -14.21 3.69 55.24
C GLU A 641 -14.30 3.36 53.73
N ILE A 642 -14.17 2.07 53.38
CA ILE A 642 -14.23 1.57 52.01
C ILE A 642 -15.37 0.56 51.81
N SER A 643 -15.74 0.28 50.54
CA SER A 643 -16.69 -0.78 50.22
C SER A 643 -16.03 -2.16 50.35
N ASP A 644 -16.88 -3.18 50.70
CA ASP A 644 -16.44 -4.56 50.86
C ASP A 644 -15.79 -5.11 49.57
N ASP A 645 -16.32 -4.76 48.38
CA ASP A 645 -15.81 -5.20 47.10
C ASP A 645 -14.40 -4.67 46.87
N LEU A 646 -14.15 -3.41 47.21
CA LEU A 646 -12.83 -2.74 47.08
C LEU A 646 -11.82 -3.34 48.05
N LEU A 647 -12.24 -3.63 49.31
CA LEU A 647 -11.44 -4.34 50.29
C LEU A 647 -11.04 -5.73 49.78
N LEU A 648 -11.97 -6.51 49.23
CA LEU A 648 -11.70 -7.84 48.69
C LEU A 648 -10.71 -7.80 47.50
N LYS A 649 -10.86 -6.83 46.61
CA LYS A 649 -9.94 -6.62 45.46
C LYS A 649 -8.52 -6.37 45.95
N HIS A 650 -8.29 -5.48 46.91
CA HIS A 650 -6.99 -5.17 47.41
C HIS A 650 -6.40 -6.24 48.33
N THR A 651 -7.25 -7.02 49.05
CA THR A 651 -6.81 -8.14 49.90
C THR A 651 -6.34 -9.34 49.05
N SER A 652 -6.85 -9.51 47.80
CA SER A 652 -6.46 -10.62 46.93
C SER A 652 -4.92 -10.65 46.69
N VAL A 653 -4.26 -9.50 46.66
CA VAL A 653 -2.79 -9.38 46.54
C VAL A 653 -2.11 -10.07 47.73
N TRP A 654 -2.55 -9.83 48.97
CA TRP A 654 -2.00 -10.43 50.16
C TRP A 654 -2.26 -11.92 50.30
N ILE A 655 -3.38 -12.37 49.76
CA ILE A 655 -3.71 -13.80 49.67
C ILE A 655 -2.80 -14.50 48.70
N ASN A 656 -2.54 -13.87 47.53
CA ASN A 656 -1.61 -14.39 46.53
C ASN A 656 -0.17 -14.47 47.06
N HIS A 657 0.24 -13.52 47.90
CA HIS A 657 1.53 -13.55 48.58
C HIS A 657 1.58 -14.51 49.79
N GLY A 658 0.48 -15.16 50.13
CA GLY A 658 0.40 -16.11 51.24
C GLY A 658 0.45 -15.50 52.63
N LEU A 659 0.18 -14.19 52.78
CA LEU A 659 0.15 -13.47 54.03
C LEU A 659 -1.21 -13.52 54.74
N LEU A 660 -2.29 -13.53 53.94
CA LEU A 660 -3.64 -13.59 54.44
C LEU A 660 -4.41 -14.79 53.84
N THR A 661 -5.35 -15.37 54.58
CA THR A 661 -6.26 -16.41 54.12
C THR A 661 -7.70 -16.11 54.54
N PHE A 662 -8.68 -16.63 53.78
CA PHE A 662 -10.06 -16.56 54.17
C PHE A 662 -10.45 -17.73 55.09
N SER A 663 -11.34 -17.49 56.07
CA SER A 663 -12.09 -18.53 56.74
C SER A 663 -12.97 -19.29 55.69
N PRO A 664 -13.35 -20.55 55.95
CA PRO A 664 -14.23 -21.30 55.10
C PRO A 664 -15.53 -20.56 54.68
N ASP A 665 -16.02 -19.70 55.53
CA ASP A 665 -17.23 -18.88 55.31
C ASP A 665 -16.99 -17.58 54.49
N ARG A 666 -15.72 -17.30 54.09
CA ARG A 666 -15.29 -16.07 53.41
C ARG A 666 -15.65 -14.73 54.09
N LYS A 667 -16.03 -14.77 55.35
CA LYS A 667 -16.41 -13.57 56.13
C LYS A 667 -15.27 -13.03 57.00
N VAL A 668 -14.28 -13.85 57.30
CA VAL A 668 -13.15 -13.49 58.15
C VAL A 668 -11.82 -13.66 57.45
N LEU A 669 -11.00 -12.65 57.50
CA LEU A 669 -9.61 -12.66 57.03
C LEU A 669 -8.70 -13.08 58.18
N ILE A 670 -7.76 -13.98 57.97
CA ILE A 670 -6.85 -14.55 58.98
C ILE A 670 -5.41 -14.34 58.47
N ALA A 671 -4.54 -13.83 59.35
CA ALA A 671 -3.13 -13.72 59.09
C ALA A 671 -2.43 -15.08 59.13
N VAL A 672 -1.59 -15.36 58.17
CA VAL A 672 -0.79 -16.61 58.11
C VAL A 672 0.49 -16.44 58.86
N THR A 673 0.89 -17.46 59.64
CA THR A 673 2.09 -17.41 60.51
C THR A 673 3.39 -17.79 59.77
N SER A 674 3.30 -18.35 58.54
CA SER A 674 4.50 -18.74 57.77
C SER A 674 4.29 -18.45 56.26
N PHE A 675 5.32 -18.00 55.60
CA PHE A 675 5.28 -17.85 54.13
C PHE A 675 5.09 -19.22 53.48
N GLN A 676 3.92 -19.51 52.91
CA GLN A 676 3.73 -20.64 52.01
C GLN A 676 4.46 -20.31 50.70
N ASP A 677 5.21 -21.28 50.14
CA ASP A 677 5.95 -21.13 48.88
C ASP A 677 5.01 -20.75 47.73
N ALA A 678 4.61 -19.52 47.66
CA ALA A 678 3.96 -18.95 46.50
C ALA A 678 5.08 -18.60 45.50
N ARG A 679 5.17 -19.37 44.43
CA ARG A 679 5.98 -19.05 43.26
C ARG A 679 5.34 -17.84 42.53
N TYR A 680 5.77 -16.65 42.86
CA TYR A 680 5.43 -15.46 42.06
C TYR A 680 6.66 -14.54 41.98
N ASP A 681 7.07 -14.29 40.73
CA ASP A 681 8.09 -13.29 40.38
C ASP A 681 7.54 -11.87 40.64
N ASN A 682 8.35 -11.01 41.23
CA ASN A 682 8.02 -9.61 41.53
C ASN A 682 7.67 -8.76 40.29
N ASP A 683 8.07 -9.18 39.08
CA ASP A 683 7.76 -8.47 37.83
C ASP A 683 6.27 -8.62 37.39
N ALA A 684 5.58 -9.71 37.77
CA ALA A 684 4.20 -9.90 37.49
C ALA A 684 3.23 -8.95 38.21
N LEU A 685 3.68 -8.39 39.36
CA LEU A 685 2.88 -7.46 40.16
C LEU A 685 2.80 -6.04 39.61
N MET A 686 3.84 -5.61 38.89
CA MET A 686 3.82 -4.31 38.19
C MET A 686 2.91 -4.36 36.96
N GLU A 687 2.89 -5.49 36.24
CA GLU A 687 1.98 -5.70 35.10
C GLU A 687 0.50 -5.81 35.54
N GLU A 688 0.17 -6.41 36.71
CA GLU A 688 -1.21 -6.48 37.20
C GLU A 688 -1.75 -5.12 37.68
N MET A 689 -0.92 -4.22 38.15
CA MET A 689 -1.35 -2.85 38.51
C MET A 689 -1.67 -1.98 37.28
N GLU A 690 -0.96 -2.15 36.16
CA GLU A 690 -1.27 -1.50 34.89
C GLU A 690 -2.48 -2.14 34.20
N THR A 691 -2.66 -3.47 34.30
CA THR A 691 -3.74 -4.20 33.65
C THR A 691 -5.10 -4.00 34.34
N ALA A 692 -5.18 -3.72 35.62
CA ALA A 692 -6.46 -3.54 36.31
C ALA A 692 -7.22 -2.25 35.91
N VAL A 693 -6.49 -1.19 35.54
CA VAL A 693 -7.10 0.07 35.02
C VAL A 693 -7.39 -0.03 33.53
N SER A 694 -6.66 -0.85 32.77
CA SER A 694 -6.86 -1.04 31.34
C SER A 694 -7.88 -2.14 31.01
N SER A 695 -8.13 -3.10 31.92
CA SER A 695 -8.97 -4.28 31.68
C SER A 695 -10.43 -3.92 31.36
N ASP A 696 -11.05 -3.00 32.08
CA ASP A 696 -12.45 -2.61 31.82
C ASP A 696 -12.61 -1.78 30.54
N ALA A 697 -11.60 -0.96 30.21
CA ALA A 697 -11.55 -0.22 28.94
C ALA A 697 -11.26 -1.17 27.76
N GLN A 698 -10.36 -2.12 27.96
CA GLN A 698 -9.95 -3.11 26.96
C GLN A 698 -11.06 -4.15 26.71
N GLU A 699 -11.77 -4.61 27.75
CA GLU A 699 -12.96 -5.45 27.57
C GLU A 699 -14.11 -4.71 26.85
N ALA A 700 -14.25 -3.41 27.07
CA ALA A 700 -15.23 -2.60 26.37
C ALA A 700 -14.84 -2.41 24.88
N GLU A 701 -13.56 -2.23 24.56
CA GLU A 701 -13.06 -2.14 23.19
C GLU A 701 -13.12 -3.49 22.46
N ASP A 702 -12.75 -4.59 23.09
CA ASP A 702 -12.87 -5.95 22.56
C ASP A 702 -14.33 -6.32 22.29
N LEU A 703 -15.25 -5.92 23.16
CA LEU A 703 -16.68 -6.09 22.95
C LEU A 703 -17.20 -5.25 21.78
N GLN A 704 -16.72 -4.03 21.61
CA GLN A 704 -17.10 -3.15 20.50
C GLN A 704 -16.55 -3.67 19.17
N MET A 705 -15.34 -4.22 19.18
CA MET A 705 -14.71 -4.85 18.01
C MET A 705 -15.48 -6.11 17.60
N LEU A 706 -15.78 -7.02 18.55
CA LEU A 706 -16.57 -8.22 18.30
C LEU A 706 -17.98 -7.87 17.80
N GLU A 707 -18.61 -6.83 18.34
CA GLU A 707 -19.88 -6.30 17.87
C GLU A 707 -19.81 -5.91 16.40
N THR A 708 -18.78 -5.17 15.99
CA THR A 708 -18.59 -4.71 14.61
C THR A 708 -18.40 -5.90 13.65
N TYR A 709 -17.64 -6.92 14.05
CA TYR A 709 -17.45 -8.15 13.28
C TYR A 709 -18.76 -8.95 13.14
N ILE A 710 -19.52 -9.11 14.23
CA ILE A 710 -20.77 -9.85 14.22
C ILE A 710 -21.81 -9.14 13.34
N VAL A 711 -21.95 -7.82 13.47
CA VAL A 711 -22.86 -7.01 12.65
C VAL A 711 -22.43 -7.05 11.16
N GLY A 712 -21.14 -7.00 10.87
CA GLY A 712 -20.59 -7.13 9.51
C GLY A 712 -20.89 -8.50 8.89
N MET A 713 -20.70 -9.59 9.65
CA MET A 713 -21.04 -10.94 9.20
C MET A 713 -22.53 -11.10 8.92
N LEU A 714 -23.38 -10.61 9.82
CA LEU A 714 -24.83 -10.68 9.64
C LEU A 714 -25.35 -9.79 8.51
N SER A 715 -24.66 -8.69 8.19
CA SER A 715 -24.96 -7.86 7.01
C SER A 715 -24.67 -8.59 5.71
N ASN A 716 -23.63 -9.44 5.67
CA ASN A 716 -23.23 -10.17 4.46
C ASN A 716 -23.99 -11.49 4.28
N PHE A 717 -24.30 -12.19 5.37
CA PHE A 717 -24.87 -13.55 5.33
C PHE A 717 -26.35 -13.61 5.75
N GLY A 718 -26.95 -12.48 6.13
CA GLY A 718 -28.35 -12.36 6.55
C GLY A 718 -28.59 -12.88 7.96
N SER A 719 -28.93 -14.16 8.12
CA SER A 719 -29.17 -14.79 9.44
C SER A 719 -28.24 -15.97 9.68
N LEU A 720 -27.66 -16.08 10.88
CA LEU A 720 -26.71 -17.13 11.24
C LEU A 720 -27.00 -17.72 12.63
N PRO A 721 -26.84 -19.05 12.81
CA PRO A 721 -26.91 -19.69 14.13
C PRO A 721 -25.61 -19.43 14.93
N ILE A 722 -25.68 -19.42 16.25
CA ILE A 722 -24.57 -19.13 17.16
C ILE A 722 -23.31 -19.95 16.89
N GLN A 723 -23.44 -21.24 16.54
CA GLN A 723 -22.33 -22.12 16.25
C GLN A 723 -21.56 -21.68 15.00
N ARG A 724 -22.25 -21.18 13.99
CA ARG A 724 -21.64 -20.71 12.75
C ARG A 724 -20.94 -19.36 12.97
N ILE A 725 -21.51 -18.48 13.77
CA ILE A 725 -20.87 -17.21 14.18
C ILE A 725 -19.60 -17.52 14.97
N HIS A 726 -19.64 -18.46 15.94
CA HIS A 726 -18.46 -18.89 16.70
C HIS A 726 -17.34 -19.46 15.82
N ASN A 727 -17.68 -20.36 14.89
CA ASN A 727 -16.70 -20.96 13.98
C ASN A 727 -16.09 -19.93 13.02
N MET A 728 -16.87 -18.97 12.55
CA MET A 728 -16.37 -17.90 11.72
C MET A 728 -15.44 -16.95 12.51
N LEU A 729 -15.81 -16.56 13.72
CA LEU A 729 -14.96 -15.76 14.60
C LEU A 729 -13.64 -16.49 14.93
N SER A 730 -13.68 -17.78 15.22
CA SER A 730 -12.47 -18.58 15.50
C SER A 730 -11.56 -18.74 14.27
N THR A 731 -12.13 -18.73 13.06
CA THR A 731 -11.36 -18.82 11.80
C THR A 731 -10.73 -17.47 11.46
N PHE A 732 -11.45 -16.38 11.66
CA PHE A 732 -10.92 -15.04 11.44
C PHE A 732 -9.83 -14.65 12.45
N ALA A 733 -9.97 -15.05 13.70
CA ALA A 733 -8.98 -14.79 14.75
C ALA A 733 -7.67 -15.57 14.58
N ARG A 734 -7.64 -16.65 13.79
CA ARG A 734 -6.38 -17.33 13.41
C ARG A 734 -5.56 -16.55 12.40
N SER A 735 -6.17 -15.61 11.69
CA SER A 735 -5.50 -14.75 10.69
C SER A 735 -5.32 -13.30 11.15
N GLY A 736 -5.77 -12.92 12.36
CA GLY A 736 -5.72 -11.57 12.93
C GLY A 736 -4.82 -11.48 14.16
N ALA A 737 -4.46 -10.28 14.57
CA ALA A 737 -3.51 -9.96 15.63
C ALA A 737 -3.95 -10.33 17.06
N GLN A 738 -5.21 -10.72 17.30
CA GLN A 738 -5.69 -11.14 18.63
C GLN A 738 -6.43 -12.48 18.57
N PRO A 739 -6.11 -13.45 19.45
CA PRO A 739 -6.79 -14.74 19.49
C PRO A 739 -8.19 -14.60 20.09
N TYR A 740 -9.23 -15.07 19.35
CA TYR A 740 -10.57 -15.24 19.90
C TYR A 740 -10.61 -16.48 20.79
N ASP A 741 -10.70 -16.29 22.10
CA ASP A 741 -10.63 -17.38 23.09
C ASP A 741 -11.93 -17.53 23.90
N LYS A 742 -13.06 -16.99 23.40
CA LYS A 742 -14.34 -17.05 24.13
C LYS A 742 -15.09 -18.33 23.79
N THR A 743 -15.65 -18.97 24.82
CA THR A 743 -16.52 -20.15 24.69
C THR A 743 -17.87 -19.78 24.06
N ILE A 744 -18.59 -20.79 23.52
CA ILE A 744 -19.93 -20.59 22.94
C ILE A 744 -20.91 -19.98 23.96
N SER A 745 -20.78 -20.33 25.24
CA SER A 745 -21.56 -19.73 26.33
C SER A 745 -21.22 -18.24 26.53
N GLY A 746 -19.92 -17.88 26.47
CA GLY A 746 -19.50 -16.47 26.52
C GLY A 746 -20.01 -15.66 25.32
N LEU A 747 -19.99 -16.25 24.14
CA LEU A 747 -20.54 -15.62 22.93
C LEU A 747 -22.07 -15.43 23.05
N SER A 748 -22.81 -16.38 23.67
CA SER A 748 -24.24 -16.25 23.84
C SER A 748 -24.63 -15.08 24.75
N VAL A 749 -23.84 -14.79 25.78
CA VAL A 749 -24.02 -13.61 26.65
C VAL A 749 -23.79 -12.30 25.87
N ILE A 750 -22.77 -12.26 25.03
CA ILE A 750 -22.48 -11.09 24.20
C ILE A 750 -23.60 -10.85 23.19
N LEU A 751 -24.04 -11.89 22.49
CA LEU A 751 -25.17 -11.80 21.55
C LEU A 751 -26.46 -11.38 22.25
N GLY A 752 -26.71 -11.88 23.48
CA GLY A 752 -27.83 -11.44 24.32
C GLY A 752 -27.76 -9.93 24.60
N LYS A 753 -26.62 -9.42 25.04
CA LYS A 753 -26.41 -7.97 25.24
C LYS A 753 -26.61 -7.13 23.97
N LEU A 754 -26.29 -7.67 22.79
CA LEU A 754 -26.52 -6.98 21.51
C LEU A 754 -27.99 -7.00 21.09
N VAL A 755 -28.74 -8.04 21.45
CA VAL A 755 -30.18 -8.11 21.25
C VAL A 755 -30.87 -7.11 22.19
N ASP A 756 -30.47 -7.03 23.47
CA ASP A 756 -31.00 -6.07 24.45
C ASP A 756 -30.73 -4.60 24.04
N LYS A 757 -29.57 -4.35 23.36
CA LYS A 757 -29.23 -3.05 22.76
C LYS A 757 -29.99 -2.74 21.46
N GLY A 758 -30.84 -3.64 20.98
CA GLY A 758 -31.63 -3.47 19.77
C GLY A 758 -30.86 -3.49 18.47
N LYS A 759 -29.61 -4.00 18.47
CA LYS A 759 -28.75 -4.08 17.27
C LYS A 759 -28.95 -5.39 16.51
N LEU A 760 -29.39 -6.45 17.21
CA LEU A 760 -29.66 -7.77 16.66
C LEU A 760 -31.07 -8.24 17.04
N GLU A 761 -31.64 -9.12 16.25
CA GLU A 761 -32.88 -9.83 16.51
C GLU A 761 -32.65 -11.34 16.47
N LEU A 762 -33.29 -12.08 17.37
CA LEU A 762 -33.27 -13.54 17.38
C LEU A 762 -34.58 -14.07 16.81
N VAL A 763 -34.52 -14.60 15.59
CA VAL A 763 -35.67 -15.18 14.89
C VAL A 763 -35.40 -16.65 14.62
N ALA A 764 -36.27 -17.53 15.10
CA ALA A 764 -36.21 -18.99 14.92
C ALA A 764 -34.85 -19.62 15.29
N GLY A 765 -34.14 -19.10 16.31
CA GLY A 765 -32.86 -19.63 16.77
C GLY A 765 -31.65 -19.13 15.93
N GLN A 766 -31.84 -18.19 15.04
CA GLN A 766 -30.81 -17.52 14.26
C GLN A 766 -30.77 -16.03 14.61
N TYR A 767 -29.56 -15.48 14.68
CA TYR A 767 -29.34 -14.06 14.89
C TYR A 767 -29.31 -13.33 13.53
N GLN A 768 -30.03 -12.23 13.45
CA GLN A 768 -30.03 -11.33 12.28
C GLN A 768 -29.89 -9.89 12.74
N ARG A 769 -29.48 -9.03 11.83
CA ARG A 769 -29.39 -7.59 12.11
C ARG A 769 -30.81 -7.01 12.29
N ALA A 770 -31.03 -6.26 13.35
CA ALA A 770 -32.25 -5.48 13.51
C ALA A 770 -32.37 -4.44 12.37
N LYS A 771 -33.59 -4.29 11.85
CA LYS A 771 -33.86 -3.37 10.72
C LYS A 771 -33.81 -1.90 11.14
#